data_618f7a8be3c43cfc91fd05554674cc33
#
_entry.id   618f7a8be3c43cfc91fd05554674cc33
#
_cell.length_a   1.000
_cell.length_b   1.000
_cell.length_c   1.000
_cell.angle_alpha   90.00
_cell.angle_beta   90.00
_cell.angle_gamma   90.00
#
_symmetry.space_group_name_H-M   'P 1'
#
loop_
_entity.id
_entity.type
_entity.pdbx_description
1 polymer ?
#
loop_
_entity_poly.entity_id
_entity_poly.type
_entity_poly.pdbx_seq_one_letter_code
_entity_poly.pdbx_strand_id
1 'polypeptide(L)'
;MIMFGLGALSLSAQEFNPVPRAWKWVSPNEVAFSYDGSYEDEGAFSVNARNLKRTAGVKAPAKYAEFPVRPEGAVNLTYSPDSTKLAFTRDNDLYVVDIATGKETRLTDDGTDLILNGYASWVYYEEILGRPSRYKAFWWSPDSRKIGFYRFDNTEVPLFPIYSGYENPRAAASQSQSPKVTDLGLGGSLSETRYPKAGQTNPEVRIGIIDLQDADKIVWADFDPAQDQYFGIPFWGPDSQEFFIARMPRLQNTLDLYSVNVNDGSKKHIYNETYKTWLNWINPVVFTEKGLYMAREFETGWQQIYFLSYDGKEFRRLTDGTNWSVTVLRVDEKKGDVYFTAKRDATVRQALYKVDSKGVIKALTDPAYNVSGVSFSPDGKYFAASYSNVTTPTRVAIFSTSEGMVSQGHNNDIETANLRKPVVPAKRQKGFGLSGHVVADMKGPDYNASDYALGQLVHMKTRDGFTLPGMIVYHKTFDPSKQYPVHVDIYGGPDSPLVNDRWSTPNSSNQWYSDNEIIQITVDPRAEGHNGREGLDMIYRQLSVVELEDFCDWADWLMAQPYVRDEKIGIEGFSYGGMMTALILFKASDKFHYGIAGAGVYDWLLYDTHYTERYMDTPQANPDGYKAGSIINYVAEYPVEYGNPEGVEPVMLKLTHGTGDDNVHLQNSLWLINELHRHGKKFEFMIYPDGMHGYRGYQGAHFQNANREFWLKYLKAE
;
A
#
# COMPACT_ATOMS: atom_id res chain seq x y z
N MET A 1 48.63 2.30 -35.34
CA MET A 1 49.10 1.46 -34.24
C MET A 1 48.32 1.91 -32.98
N ILE A 2 47.16 1.28 -32.77
CA ILE A 2 46.24 1.64 -31.66
C ILE A 2 46.50 0.58 -30.59
N MET A 3 47.09 1.02 -29.48
CA MET A 3 47.23 0.19 -28.28
C MET A 3 45.89 0.07 -27.59
N PHE A 4 45.32 -1.12 -27.56
CA PHE A 4 44.25 -1.48 -26.63
C PHE A 4 44.86 -1.67 -25.24
N GLY A 5 44.59 -0.75 -24.35
CA GLY A 5 44.83 -0.92 -22.94
C GLY A 5 43.81 -1.92 -22.36
N LEU A 6 44.29 -3.08 -21.96
CA LEU A 6 43.54 -4.00 -21.07
C LEU A 6 43.37 -3.31 -19.71
N GLY A 7 42.22 -2.69 -19.52
CA GLY A 7 41.76 -2.29 -18.19
C GLY A 7 41.51 -3.53 -17.36
N ALA A 8 42.27 -3.70 -16.29
CA ALA A 8 41.98 -4.70 -15.27
C ALA A 8 40.57 -4.41 -14.76
N LEU A 9 39.64 -5.33 -15.00
CA LEU A 9 38.35 -5.38 -14.29
C LEU A 9 38.69 -5.58 -12.81
N SER A 10 38.67 -4.52 -12.03
CA SER A 10 38.60 -4.64 -10.57
C SER A 10 37.32 -5.44 -10.29
N LEU A 11 37.47 -6.65 -9.75
CA LEU A 11 36.39 -7.37 -9.10
C LEU A 11 35.84 -6.41 -8.04
N SER A 12 34.72 -5.76 -8.32
CA SER A 12 33.99 -5.02 -7.29
C SER A 12 33.58 -6.02 -6.23
N ALA A 13 33.83 -5.72 -4.96
CA ALA A 13 33.39 -6.51 -3.83
C ALA A 13 31.90 -6.88 -4.01
N GLN A 14 31.57 -8.16 -3.89
CA GLN A 14 30.19 -8.65 -3.98
C GLN A 14 29.54 -8.67 -2.62
N GLU A 15 29.09 -7.48 -2.18
CA GLU A 15 28.45 -7.30 -0.86
C GLU A 15 27.05 -7.93 -0.83
N PHE A 16 26.31 -7.82 -1.93
CA PHE A 16 24.96 -8.36 -2.02
C PHE A 16 24.79 -9.22 -3.28
N ASN A 17 24.28 -10.43 -3.07
CA ASN A 17 23.85 -11.29 -4.16
C ASN A 17 22.44 -10.91 -4.63
N PRO A 18 22.12 -11.00 -5.93
CA PRO A 18 20.75 -10.94 -6.38
C PRO A 18 19.94 -12.12 -5.80
N VAL A 19 18.69 -11.87 -5.44
CA VAL A 19 17.73 -12.90 -5.03
C VAL A 19 16.53 -12.92 -5.97
N PRO A 20 15.91 -14.08 -6.21
CA PRO A 20 14.70 -14.16 -7.02
C PRO A 20 13.60 -13.25 -6.47
N ARG A 21 12.88 -12.57 -7.37
CA ARG A 21 11.74 -11.69 -7.04
C ARG A 21 10.39 -12.37 -7.26
N ALA A 22 10.38 -13.46 -8.02
CA ALA A 22 9.18 -14.22 -8.31
C ALA A 22 9.46 -15.71 -8.28
N TRP A 23 8.47 -16.50 -7.85
CA TRP A 23 8.50 -17.96 -7.91
C TRP A 23 7.10 -18.53 -8.12
N LYS A 24 7.04 -19.68 -8.77
CA LYS A 24 5.80 -20.42 -9.00
C LYS A 24 6.06 -21.92 -8.99
N TRP A 25 5.09 -22.69 -8.52
CA TRP A 25 5.11 -24.13 -8.59
C TRP A 25 4.75 -24.57 -10.00
N VAL A 26 5.63 -25.33 -10.61
CA VAL A 26 5.42 -25.95 -11.95
C VAL A 26 4.91 -27.38 -11.84
N SER A 27 5.08 -28.00 -10.67
CA SER A 27 4.51 -29.30 -10.29
C SER A 27 4.39 -29.40 -8.76
N PRO A 28 3.76 -30.44 -8.18
CA PRO A 28 3.70 -30.64 -6.73
C PRO A 28 5.07 -30.71 -6.04
N ASN A 29 6.13 -30.97 -6.77
CA ASN A 29 7.47 -31.12 -6.20
C ASN A 29 8.52 -30.19 -6.81
N GLU A 30 8.15 -29.30 -7.71
CA GLU A 30 9.10 -28.43 -8.40
C GLU A 30 8.62 -26.99 -8.40
N VAL A 31 9.47 -26.09 -7.92
CA VAL A 31 9.24 -24.66 -7.91
C VAL A 31 10.27 -23.95 -8.79
N ALA A 32 9.79 -23.06 -9.64
CA ALA A 32 10.60 -22.22 -10.52
C ALA A 32 10.81 -20.85 -9.89
N PHE A 33 12.02 -20.30 -10.04
CA PHE A 33 12.44 -18.99 -9.52
C PHE A 33 12.92 -18.11 -10.66
N SER A 34 12.57 -16.82 -10.62
CA SER A 34 12.96 -15.81 -11.60
C SER A 34 13.39 -14.53 -10.90
N TYR A 35 14.40 -13.85 -11.46
CA TYR A 35 14.94 -12.60 -10.94
C TYR A 35 14.17 -11.37 -11.45
N ASP A 36 13.61 -11.43 -12.66
CA ASP A 36 12.82 -10.34 -13.27
C ASP A 36 11.32 -10.61 -13.31
N GLY A 37 10.90 -11.84 -12.98
CA GLY A 37 9.52 -12.30 -13.02
C GLY A 37 9.06 -12.83 -14.38
N SER A 38 9.92 -12.82 -15.41
CA SER A 38 9.60 -13.38 -16.74
C SER A 38 9.69 -14.91 -16.77
N TYR A 39 10.56 -15.49 -15.95
CA TYR A 39 11.00 -16.90 -15.97
C TYR A 39 11.78 -17.29 -17.22
N GLU A 40 12.13 -16.33 -18.04
CA GLU A 40 12.98 -16.46 -19.23
C GLU A 40 14.34 -15.80 -19.01
N ASP A 41 14.53 -15.16 -17.86
CA ASP A 41 15.77 -14.50 -17.46
C ASP A 41 16.92 -15.52 -17.38
N GLU A 42 18.12 -15.12 -17.79
CA GLU A 42 19.31 -15.97 -17.88
C GLU A 42 19.66 -16.66 -16.55
N GLY A 43 19.28 -16.05 -15.43
CA GLY A 43 19.47 -16.58 -14.08
C GLY A 43 18.34 -17.49 -13.56
N ALA A 44 17.23 -17.64 -14.27
CA ALA A 44 16.08 -18.43 -13.82
C ALA A 44 16.47 -19.91 -13.60
N PHE A 45 15.88 -20.52 -12.58
CA PHE A 45 16.17 -21.90 -12.21
C PHE A 45 14.96 -22.57 -11.55
N SER A 46 14.95 -23.89 -11.54
CA SER A 46 13.98 -24.66 -10.75
C SER A 46 14.65 -25.47 -9.65
N VAL A 47 13.89 -25.77 -8.60
CA VAL A 47 14.32 -26.64 -7.50
C VAL A 47 13.28 -27.70 -7.22
N ASN A 48 13.72 -28.94 -7.14
CA ASN A 48 12.86 -30.02 -6.69
C ASN A 48 12.79 -30.05 -5.15
N ALA A 49 11.60 -29.83 -4.59
CA ALA A 49 11.40 -29.69 -3.14
C ALA A 49 11.68 -30.97 -2.31
N ARG A 50 11.67 -32.15 -2.94
CA ARG A 50 11.94 -33.42 -2.23
C ARG A 50 13.41 -33.70 -2.06
N ASN A 51 14.22 -33.52 -3.12
CA ASN A 51 15.65 -33.86 -3.14
C ASN A 51 16.55 -32.65 -3.22
N LEU A 52 15.97 -31.45 -3.26
CA LEU A 52 16.64 -30.14 -3.27
C LEU A 52 17.57 -29.95 -4.48
N LYS A 53 17.37 -30.73 -5.54
CA LYS A 53 18.16 -30.61 -6.77
C LYS A 53 17.75 -29.35 -7.53
N ARG A 54 18.75 -28.47 -7.76
CA ARG A 54 18.61 -27.27 -8.60
C ARG A 54 18.91 -27.62 -10.06
N THR A 55 18.08 -27.07 -10.96
CA THR A 55 18.24 -27.19 -12.41
C THR A 55 18.24 -25.79 -13.01
N ALA A 56 19.24 -25.46 -13.83
CA ALA A 56 19.30 -24.18 -14.53
C ALA A 56 18.23 -24.10 -15.62
N GLY A 57 17.70 -22.91 -15.82
CA GLY A 57 16.56 -22.66 -16.70
C GLY A 57 15.24 -23.11 -16.11
N VAL A 58 14.16 -22.63 -16.67
CA VAL A 58 12.79 -22.95 -16.25
C VAL A 58 12.03 -23.48 -17.45
N LYS A 59 11.46 -24.68 -17.34
CA LYS A 59 10.40 -25.15 -18.26
C LYS A 59 9.07 -24.54 -17.79
N ALA A 60 8.98 -23.20 -17.81
CA ALA A 60 7.71 -22.54 -17.57
C ALA A 60 6.85 -22.67 -18.83
N PRO A 61 5.51 -22.83 -18.72
CA PRO A 61 4.64 -22.56 -19.85
C PRO A 61 4.94 -21.12 -20.30
N ALA A 62 5.04 -20.93 -21.62
CA ALA A 62 5.31 -19.62 -22.20
C ALA A 62 4.41 -18.58 -21.51
N LYS A 63 5.04 -17.55 -20.93
CA LYS A 63 4.27 -16.39 -20.50
C LYS A 63 3.79 -15.75 -21.79
N TYR A 64 2.54 -15.33 -21.83
CA TYR A 64 2.05 -14.53 -22.94
C TYR A 64 2.85 -13.21 -22.94
N ALA A 65 4.02 -13.21 -23.58
CA ALA A 65 4.94 -12.07 -23.59
C ALA A 65 4.29 -10.84 -24.25
N GLU A 66 3.40 -11.08 -25.21
CA GLU A 66 2.57 -10.05 -25.85
C GLU A 66 1.15 -10.58 -26.09
N PHE A 67 0.16 -9.69 -26.08
CA PHE A 67 -1.18 -10.05 -26.51
C PHE A 67 -1.14 -10.38 -28.01
N PRO A 68 -1.55 -11.58 -28.41
CA PRO A 68 -1.49 -12.02 -29.81
C PRO A 68 -2.38 -11.17 -30.72
N VAL A 69 -3.40 -10.55 -30.15
CA VAL A 69 -4.28 -9.56 -30.78
C VAL A 69 -4.31 -8.34 -29.88
N ARG A 70 -4.04 -7.17 -30.43
CA ARG A 70 -4.13 -5.90 -29.71
C ARG A 70 -5.00 -4.94 -30.52
N PRO A 71 -6.32 -4.92 -30.26
CA PRO A 71 -7.23 -3.99 -30.95
C PRO A 71 -6.79 -2.53 -30.74
N GLU A 72 -6.94 -1.71 -31.77
CA GLU A 72 -6.61 -0.30 -31.72
C GLU A 72 -7.44 0.43 -30.66
N GLY A 73 -6.82 1.31 -29.88
CA GLY A 73 -7.47 2.04 -28.79
C GLY A 73 -7.85 1.22 -27.57
N ALA A 74 -7.58 -0.09 -27.56
CA ALA A 74 -7.93 -0.97 -26.45
C ALA A 74 -7.04 -0.72 -25.22
N VAL A 75 -7.68 -0.59 -24.06
CA VAL A 75 -7.01 -0.58 -22.74
C VAL A 75 -7.57 -1.70 -21.86
N ASN A 76 -6.87 -1.99 -20.76
CA ASN A 76 -7.28 -3.02 -19.78
C ASN A 76 -7.42 -4.44 -20.35
N LEU A 77 -6.64 -4.77 -21.41
CA LEU A 77 -6.66 -6.10 -22.00
C LEU A 77 -6.49 -7.18 -20.93
N THR A 78 -7.47 -8.09 -20.86
CA THR A 78 -7.52 -9.13 -19.83
C THR A 78 -7.93 -10.45 -20.48
N TYR A 79 -7.05 -11.46 -20.36
CA TYR A 79 -7.36 -12.82 -20.84
C TYR A 79 -8.54 -13.43 -20.07
N SER A 80 -9.38 -14.19 -20.79
CA SER A 80 -10.26 -15.17 -20.16
C SER A 80 -9.43 -16.23 -19.42
N PRO A 81 -9.96 -16.88 -18.37
CA PRO A 81 -9.25 -17.94 -17.64
C PRO A 81 -8.69 -19.07 -18.53
N ASP A 82 -9.40 -19.45 -19.58
CA ASP A 82 -8.97 -20.45 -20.57
C ASP A 82 -8.03 -19.89 -21.66
N SER A 83 -7.77 -18.59 -21.62
CA SER A 83 -6.90 -17.87 -22.56
C SER A 83 -7.34 -17.92 -24.03
N THR A 84 -8.62 -18.16 -24.31
CA THR A 84 -9.17 -18.18 -25.67
C THR A 84 -9.67 -16.82 -26.13
N LYS A 85 -9.92 -15.89 -25.19
CA LYS A 85 -10.48 -14.57 -25.44
C LYS A 85 -9.73 -13.48 -24.68
N LEU A 86 -9.86 -12.24 -25.16
CA LEU A 86 -9.43 -11.02 -24.47
C LEU A 86 -10.63 -10.10 -24.29
N ALA A 87 -10.90 -9.66 -23.06
CA ALA A 87 -11.78 -8.55 -22.79
C ALA A 87 -10.96 -7.27 -22.64
N PHE A 88 -11.54 -6.15 -23.03
CA PHE A 88 -10.92 -4.83 -22.95
C PHE A 88 -11.96 -3.72 -22.97
N THR A 89 -11.56 -2.51 -22.62
CA THR A 89 -12.39 -1.32 -22.79
C THR A 89 -11.83 -0.42 -23.89
N ARG A 90 -12.72 0.21 -24.62
CA ARG A 90 -12.43 1.25 -25.63
C ARG A 90 -13.60 2.22 -25.68
N ASP A 91 -13.32 3.53 -25.72
CA ASP A 91 -14.32 4.59 -25.76
C ASP A 91 -15.40 4.46 -24.67
N ASN A 92 -14.96 4.03 -23.47
CA ASN A 92 -15.79 3.76 -22.30
C ASN A 92 -16.85 2.66 -22.48
N ASP A 93 -16.66 1.77 -23.45
CA ASP A 93 -17.43 0.55 -23.63
C ASP A 93 -16.60 -0.70 -23.48
N LEU A 94 -17.28 -1.78 -23.13
CA LEU A 94 -16.71 -3.10 -22.93
C LEU A 94 -16.75 -3.94 -24.22
N TYR A 95 -15.65 -4.60 -24.53
CA TYR A 95 -15.46 -5.42 -25.72
C TYR A 95 -14.84 -6.77 -25.36
N VAL A 96 -15.04 -7.74 -26.25
CA VAL A 96 -14.31 -9.01 -26.24
C VAL A 96 -13.80 -9.34 -27.64
N VAL A 97 -12.60 -9.92 -27.74
CA VAL A 97 -12.08 -10.48 -28.99
C VAL A 97 -11.74 -11.96 -28.79
N ASP A 98 -12.18 -12.78 -29.74
CA ASP A 98 -11.78 -14.18 -29.84
C ASP A 98 -10.38 -14.25 -30.46
N ILE A 99 -9.44 -14.86 -29.76
CA ILE A 99 -8.03 -14.86 -30.14
C ILE A 99 -7.77 -15.67 -31.42
N ALA A 100 -8.48 -16.77 -31.59
CA ALA A 100 -8.27 -17.66 -32.73
C ALA A 100 -8.78 -17.08 -34.04
N THR A 101 -9.90 -16.36 -34.00
CA THR A 101 -10.57 -15.81 -35.20
C THR A 101 -10.31 -14.33 -35.41
N GLY A 102 -9.85 -13.60 -34.38
CA GLY A 102 -9.75 -12.16 -34.38
C GLY A 102 -11.10 -11.42 -34.40
N LYS A 103 -12.21 -12.15 -34.22
CA LYS A 103 -13.54 -11.55 -34.20
C LYS A 103 -13.75 -10.73 -32.94
N GLU A 104 -13.96 -9.44 -33.11
CA GLU A 104 -14.31 -8.52 -32.04
C GLU A 104 -15.83 -8.42 -31.86
N THR A 105 -16.30 -8.34 -30.64
CA THR A 105 -17.71 -8.14 -30.27
C THR A 105 -17.78 -7.01 -29.25
N ARG A 106 -18.57 -5.96 -29.54
CA ARG A 106 -18.91 -4.90 -28.58
C ARG A 106 -20.00 -5.42 -27.66
N LEU A 107 -19.81 -5.28 -26.35
CA LEU A 107 -20.71 -5.82 -25.31
C LEU A 107 -21.63 -4.75 -24.71
N THR A 108 -21.21 -3.48 -24.76
CA THR A 108 -22.01 -2.32 -24.34
C THR A 108 -21.90 -1.24 -25.39
N ASP A 109 -22.90 -0.34 -25.50
CA ASP A 109 -23.01 0.62 -26.62
C ASP A 109 -23.45 2.04 -26.20
N ASP A 110 -23.54 2.29 -24.88
CA ASP A 110 -23.94 3.59 -24.33
C ASP A 110 -22.79 4.37 -23.68
N GLY A 111 -21.53 3.94 -23.91
CA GLY A 111 -20.32 4.60 -23.41
C GLY A 111 -20.18 6.03 -23.91
N THR A 112 -19.89 6.97 -22.99
CA THR A 112 -19.62 8.40 -23.26
C THR A 112 -18.55 8.90 -22.27
N ASP A 113 -18.20 10.19 -22.33
CA ASP A 113 -17.35 10.84 -21.32
C ASP A 113 -17.93 10.77 -19.90
N LEU A 114 -19.24 10.51 -19.77
CA LEU A 114 -19.96 10.46 -18.50
C LEU A 114 -20.42 9.06 -18.11
N ILE A 115 -20.67 8.20 -19.09
CA ILE A 115 -21.12 6.82 -18.91
C ILE A 115 -19.96 5.88 -19.19
N LEU A 116 -19.54 5.11 -18.17
CA LEU A 116 -18.35 4.28 -18.24
C LEU A 116 -18.73 2.81 -18.03
N ASN A 117 -18.52 1.96 -19.01
CA ASN A 117 -18.81 0.52 -18.96
C ASN A 117 -17.53 -0.29 -18.78
N GLY A 118 -17.37 -0.99 -17.68
CA GLY A 118 -16.16 -1.76 -17.39
C GLY A 118 -14.90 -0.90 -17.17
N TYR A 119 -15.05 0.39 -17.13
CA TYR A 119 -14.03 1.39 -16.86
C TYR A 119 -14.46 2.23 -15.66
N ALA A 120 -13.62 2.33 -14.63
CA ALA A 120 -14.01 2.89 -13.34
C ALA A 120 -14.12 4.42 -13.35
N SER A 121 -15.06 4.96 -12.59
CA SER A 121 -15.00 6.34 -12.12
C SER A 121 -13.78 6.54 -11.20
N TRP A 122 -13.26 7.78 -11.13
CA TRP A 122 -11.99 8.06 -10.41
C TRP A 122 -12.02 7.60 -8.96
N VAL A 123 -13.08 7.87 -8.20
CA VAL A 123 -13.19 7.48 -6.78
C VAL A 123 -13.14 5.96 -6.58
N TYR A 124 -13.69 5.19 -7.52
CA TYR A 124 -13.58 3.73 -7.50
C TYR A 124 -12.19 3.24 -7.89
N TYR A 125 -11.58 3.86 -8.90
CA TYR A 125 -10.23 3.53 -9.33
C TYR A 125 -9.21 3.75 -8.21
N GLU A 126 -9.29 4.87 -7.50
CA GLU A 126 -8.36 5.20 -6.43
C GLU A 126 -8.64 4.38 -5.17
N GLU A 127 -9.87 4.45 -4.66
CA GLU A 127 -10.19 4.09 -3.29
C GLU A 127 -10.68 2.64 -3.11
N ILE A 128 -11.29 2.04 -4.14
CA ILE A 128 -11.93 0.73 -4.02
C ILE A 128 -11.19 -0.33 -4.82
N LEU A 129 -10.96 -0.10 -6.11
CA LEU A 129 -10.30 -1.04 -7.00
C LEU A 129 -8.77 -0.96 -6.92
N GLY A 130 -8.26 0.18 -6.47
CA GLY A 130 -6.84 0.51 -6.35
C GLY A 130 -6.18 0.82 -7.70
N ARG A 131 -5.16 1.67 -7.69
CA ARG A 131 -4.41 2.11 -8.89
C ARG A 131 -3.84 0.98 -9.77
N PRO A 132 -3.45 -0.20 -9.24
CA PRO A 132 -3.04 -1.32 -10.10
C PRO A 132 -4.13 -1.84 -11.04
N SER A 133 -5.42 -1.55 -10.77
CA SER A 133 -6.54 -1.87 -11.68
C SER A 133 -6.45 -1.14 -13.01
N ARG A 134 -5.79 0.05 -13.04
CA ARG A 134 -5.73 0.93 -14.22
C ARG A 134 -7.11 1.26 -14.77
N TYR A 135 -8.06 1.57 -13.88
CA TYR A 135 -9.48 1.82 -14.18
C TYR A 135 -10.26 0.58 -14.66
N LYS A 136 -9.70 -0.63 -14.67
CA LYS A 136 -10.44 -1.84 -15.05
C LYS A 136 -11.54 -2.14 -14.02
N ALA A 137 -12.79 -2.22 -14.48
CA ALA A 137 -13.96 -2.52 -13.66
C ALA A 137 -14.83 -3.64 -14.27
N PHE A 138 -14.17 -4.71 -14.76
CA PHE A 138 -14.81 -5.91 -15.26
C PHE A 138 -14.04 -7.18 -14.87
N TRP A 139 -14.74 -8.31 -14.75
CA TRP A 139 -14.20 -9.57 -14.21
C TRP A 139 -14.75 -10.78 -14.97
N TRP A 140 -13.86 -11.63 -15.44
CA TRP A 140 -14.21 -12.89 -16.08
C TRP A 140 -14.77 -13.91 -15.08
N SER A 141 -15.80 -14.65 -15.48
CA SER A 141 -16.22 -15.86 -14.76
C SER A 141 -15.18 -16.98 -14.89
N PRO A 142 -15.05 -17.89 -13.90
CA PRO A 142 -14.11 -19.02 -13.95
C PRO A 142 -14.25 -19.91 -15.18
N ASP A 143 -15.46 -20.06 -15.72
CA ASP A 143 -15.75 -20.85 -16.94
C ASP A 143 -15.45 -20.12 -18.26
N SER A 144 -14.93 -18.89 -18.21
CA SER A 144 -14.58 -18.08 -19.40
C SER A 144 -15.77 -17.69 -20.30
N ARG A 145 -17.01 -17.81 -19.79
CA ARG A 145 -18.23 -17.61 -20.56
C ARG A 145 -18.93 -16.30 -20.26
N LYS A 146 -18.72 -15.74 -19.06
CA LYS A 146 -19.42 -14.53 -18.62
C LYS A 146 -18.45 -13.46 -18.19
N ILE A 147 -18.92 -12.21 -18.27
CA ILE A 147 -18.22 -11.03 -17.75
C ILE A 147 -19.19 -10.29 -16.83
N GLY A 148 -18.78 -10.10 -15.57
CA GLY A 148 -19.41 -9.14 -14.67
C GLY A 148 -18.69 -7.80 -14.80
N PHE A 149 -19.43 -6.70 -14.77
CA PHE A 149 -18.83 -5.37 -14.90
C PHE A 149 -19.61 -4.31 -14.11
N TYR A 150 -18.94 -3.21 -13.79
CA TYR A 150 -19.58 -2.02 -13.25
C TYR A 150 -19.78 -0.99 -14.36
N ARG A 151 -20.97 -0.40 -14.38
CA ARG A 151 -21.35 0.74 -15.20
C ARG A 151 -21.50 1.95 -14.28
N PHE A 152 -20.75 3.00 -14.56
CA PHE A 152 -20.77 4.25 -13.81
C PHE A 152 -21.49 5.33 -14.60
N ASP A 153 -22.31 6.10 -13.91
CA ASP A 153 -22.85 7.36 -14.41
C ASP A 153 -22.24 8.53 -13.62
N ASN A 154 -21.41 9.31 -14.28
CA ASN A 154 -20.70 10.45 -13.72
C ASN A 154 -21.40 11.79 -13.98
N THR A 155 -22.65 11.79 -14.46
CA THR A 155 -23.34 13.03 -14.92
C THR A 155 -23.35 14.10 -13.84
N GLU A 156 -23.66 13.71 -12.60
CA GLU A 156 -23.75 14.62 -11.45
C GLU A 156 -22.44 14.75 -10.64
N VAL A 157 -21.38 13.99 -11.02
CA VAL A 157 -20.09 14.06 -10.33
C VAL A 157 -19.36 15.33 -10.74
N PRO A 158 -18.92 16.18 -9.78
CA PRO A 158 -18.22 17.41 -10.09
C PRO A 158 -16.92 17.20 -10.89
N LEU A 159 -16.64 18.13 -11.79
CA LEU A 159 -15.45 18.12 -12.62
C LEU A 159 -14.31 18.84 -11.91
N PHE A 160 -13.11 18.28 -11.93
CA PHE A 160 -11.89 18.94 -11.51
C PHE A 160 -10.88 19.02 -12.66
N PRO A 161 -10.45 20.23 -13.09
CA PRO A 161 -9.49 20.42 -14.16
C PRO A 161 -8.06 20.43 -13.62
N ILE A 162 -7.15 19.75 -14.33
CA ILE A 162 -5.70 19.80 -14.09
C ILE A 162 -5.04 20.36 -15.36
N TYR A 163 -4.38 21.50 -15.23
CA TYR A 163 -3.66 22.14 -16.30
C TYR A 163 -2.20 21.66 -16.36
N SER A 164 -1.73 21.34 -17.57
CA SER A 164 -0.32 21.13 -17.90
C SER A 164 0.16 22.23 -18.85
N GLY A 165 1.32 22.81 -18.55
CA GLY A 165 1.98 23.80 -19.41
C GLY A 165 2.70 23.19 -20.62
N TYR A 166 2.67 21.87 -20.77
CA TYR A 166 3.36 21.13 -21.82
C TYR A 166 2.36 20.38 -22.71
N GLU A 167 2.76 20.09 -23.95
CA GLU A 167 2.08 19.06 -24.74
C GLU A 167 2.10 17.76 -23.97
N ASN A 168 0.94 17.21 -23.69
CA ASN A 168 0.85 15.94 -22.95
C ASN A 168 0.82 14.78 -23.95
N PRO A 169 1.89 13.96 -24.03
CA PRO A 169 1.90 12.78 -24.91
C PRO A 169 0.78 11.79 -24.59
N ARG A 170 0.23 11.84 -23.36
CA ARG A 170 -0.95 11.05 -22.96
C ARG A 170 -2.25 11.59 -23.57
N ALA A 171 -2.29 12.87 -23.97
CA ALA A 171 -3.46 13.47 -24.60
C ALA A 171 -3.86 12.73 -25.89
N ALA A 172 -2.89 12.31 -26.69
CA ALA A 172 -3.13 11.55 -27.91
C ALA A 172 -3.67 10.13 -27.67
N ALA A 173 -3.33 9.54 -26.51
CA ALA A 173 -3.72 8.17 -26.15
C ALA A 173 -5.05 8.11 -25.36
N SER A 174 -5.53 9.24 -24.81
CA SER A 174 -6.69 9.29 -23.92
C SER A 174 -7.86 10.10 -24.45
N GLN A 175 -7.88 10.46 -25.75
CA GLN A 175 -8.93 11.29 -26.34
C GLN A 175 -10.35 10.70 -26.25
N SER A 176 -10.45 9.41 -25.96
CA SER A 176 -11.73 8.69 -25.89
C SER A 176 -12.04 8.09 -24.53
N GLN A 177 -11.21 8.32 -23.50
CA GLN A 177 -11.40 7.72 -22.17
C GLN A 177 -11.27 8.75 -21.06
N SER A 178 -11.90 8.48 -19.91
CA SER A 178 -11.76 9.29 -18.70
C SER A 178 -10.37 9.09 -18.06
N PRO A 179 -9.66 10.15 -17.60
CA PRO A 179 -10.04 11.55 -17.74
C PRO A 179 -9.90 12.06 -19.17
N LYS A 180 -10.83 12.95 -19.59
CA LYS A 180 -10.73 13.61 -20.87
C LYS A 180 -9.56 14.58 -20.87
N VAL A 181 -8.72 14.53 -21.91
CA VAL A 181 -7.60 15.45 -22.08
C VAL A 181 -7.79 16.27 -23.34
N THR A 182 -7.83 17.60 -23.18
CA THR A 182 -7.94 18.57 -24.29
C THR A 182 -6.56 19.16 -24.55
N ASP A 183 -6.07 19.00 -25.78
CA ASP A 183 -4.86 19.67 -26.26
C ASP A 183 -5.18 21.12 -26.62
N LEU A 184 -4.44 22.06 -26.06
CA LEU A 184 -4.56 23.50 -26.29
C LEU A 184 -3.41 24.04 -27.15
N GLY A 185 -2.63 23.16 -27.79
CA GLY A 185 -1.45 23.53 -28.58
C GLY A 185 -0.40 24.24 -27.71
N LEU A 186 0.06 25.42 -28.15
CA LEU A 186 1.00 26.23 -27.34
C LEU A 186 0.44 26.67 -25.97
N GLY A 187 -0.86 26.51 -25.74
CA GLY A 187 -1.51 26.73 -24.46
C GLY A 187 -1.35 25.57 -23.48
N GLY A 188 -0.65 24.49 -23.86
CA GLY A 188 -0.51 23.27 -23.04
C GLY A 188 -1.67 22.31 -23.20
N SER A 189 -2.07 21.64 -22.12
CA SER A 189 -3.21 20.72 -22.13
C SER A 189 -4.04 20.84 -20.85
N LEU A 190 -5.31 20.42 -20.93
CA LEU A 190 -6.26 20.39 -19.82
C LEU A 190 -6.78 18.96 -19.64
N SER A 191 -6.53 18.37 -18.47
CA SER A 191 -7.11 17.10 -18.06
C SER A 191 -8.33 17.35 -17.19
N GLU A 192 -9.45 16.72 -17.50
CA GLU A 192 -10.73 16.93 -16.80
C GLU A 192 -11.18 15.61 -16.17
N THR A 193 -11.11 15.53 -14.83
CA THR A 193 -11.47 14.35 -14.06
C THR A 193 -12.75 14.60 -13.28
N ARG A 194 -13.68 13.64 -13.31
CA ARG A 194 -14.85 13.62 -12.43
C ARG A 194 -14.41 13.13 -11.05
N TYR A 195 -14.24 14.09 -10.13
CA TYR A 195 -13.66 13.88 -8.81
C TYR A 195 -14.61 14.43 -7.73
N PRO A 196 -15.30 13.56 -6.97
CA PRO A 196 -16.21 14.01 -5.92
C PRO A 196 -15.39 14.33 -4.66
N LYS A 197 -15.40 15.60 -4.23
CA LYS A 197 -14.83 16.01 -2.94
C LYS A 197 -15.81 15.76 -1.80
N ALA A 198 -15.31 15.71 -0.56
CA ALA A 198 -16.13 15.49 0.61
C ALA A 198 -17.41 16.34 0.60
N GLY A 199 -18.56 15.73 0.81
CA GLY A 199 -19.88 16.35 0.75
C GLY A 199 -20.50 16.46 -0.65
N GLN A 200 -19.77 16.13 -1.73
CA GLN A 200 -20.26 16.21 -3.11
C GLN A 200 -20.88 14.88 -3.58
N THR A 201 -21.48 14.91 -4.76
CA THR A 201 -22.20 13.77 -5.35
C THR A 201 -21.24 12.71 -5.87
N ASN A 202 -21.46 11.45 -5.51
CA ASN A 202 -20.78 10.26 -6.01
C ASN A 202 -21.37 9.80 -7.35
N PRO A 203 -20.63 8.96 -8.13
CA PRO A 203 -21.18 8.32 -9.31
C PRO A 203 -22.31 7.35 -8.94
N GLU A 204 -23.37 7.29 -9.79
CA GLU A 204 -24.32 6.19 -9.73
C GLU A 204 -23.69 4.93 -10.35
N VAL A 205 -23.94 3.77 -9.74
CA VAL A 205 -23.33 2.50 -10.17
C VAL A 205 -24.39 1.44 -10.43
N ARG A 206 -24.30 0.81 -11.60
CA ARG A 206 -25.05 -0.42 -11.93
C ARG A 206 -24.09 -1.57 -12.15
N ILE A 207 -24.55 -2.76 -11.86
CA ILE A 207 -23.75 -3.99 -12.00
C ILE A 207 -24.38 -4.85 -13.07
N GLY A 208 -23.62 -5.06 -14.16
CA GLY A 208 -24.08 -5.86 -15.31
C GLY A 208 -23.35 -7.19 -15.39
N ILE A 209 -24.05 -8.21 -15.90
CA ILE A 209 -23.52 -9.53 -16.23
C ILE A 209 -23.90 -9.87 -17.67
N ILE A 210 -22.90 -10.25 -18.47
CA ILE A 210 -23.09 -10.63 -19.89
C ILE A 210 -22.62 -12.07 -20.06
N ASP A 211 -23.49 -12.94 -20.59
CA ASP A 211 -23.11 -14.26 -21.09
C ASP A 211 -22.72 -14.12 -22.57
N LEU A 212 -21.51 -14.51 -22.95
CA LEU A 212 -21.01 -14.39 -24.32
C LEU A 212 -21.74 -15.29 -25.33
N GLN A 213 -22.61 -16.22 -24.88
CA GLN A 213 -23.50 -16.96 -25.76
C GLN A 213 -24.76 -16.16 -26.14
N ASP A 214 -25.10 -15.11 -25.38
CA ASP A 214 -26.19 -14.17 -25.62
C ASP A 214 -25.67 -12.73 -25.35
N ALA A 215 -24.65 -12.32 -26.10
CA ALA A 215 -23.85 -11.12 -25.84
C ALA A 215 -24.66 -9.81 -25.99
N ASP A 216 -25.81 -9.84 -26.64
CA ASP A 216 -26.71 -8.69 -26.81
C ASP A 216 -27.58 -8.44 -25.57
N LYS A 217 -27.54 -9.36 -24.58
CA LYS A 217 -28.34 -9.26 -23.36
C LYS A 217 -27.47 -8.97 -22.15
N ILE A 218 -27.76 -7.86 -21.46
CA ILE A 218 -27.19 -7.54 -20.15
C ILE A 218 -28.19 -7.93 -19.07
N VAL A 219 -27.76 -8.77 -18.13
CA VAL A 219 -28.50 -9.05 -16.89
C VAL A 219 -28.03 -8.04 -15.83
N TRP A 220 -28.92 -7.16 -15.41
CA TRP A 220 -28.63 -6.16 -14.39
C TRP A 220 -28.94 -6.72 -12.99
N ALA A 221 -27.98 -6.61 -12.07
CA ALA A 221 -28.20 -6.94 -10.67
C ALA A 221 -29.24 -6.00 -10.06
N ASP A 222 -30.11 -6.55 -9.19
CA ASP A 222 -31.22 -5.84 -8.58
C ASP A 222 -30.75 -4.91 -7.44
N PHE A 223 -29.98 -3.86 -7.80
CA PHE A 223 -29.63 -2.74 -6.92
C PHE A 223 -30.22 -1.45 -7.48
N ASP A 224 -30.73 -0.61 -6.59
CA ASP A 224 -31.20 0.72 -6.96
C ASP A 224 -30.00 1.66 -7.17
N PRO A 225 -29.70 2.13 -8.39
CA PRO A 225 -28.56 2.97 -8.67
C PRO A 225 -28.64 4.37 -8.06
N ALA A 226 -29.85 4.85 -7.76
CA ALA A 226 -30.07 6.17 -7.16
C ALA A 226 -29.70 6.21 -5.66
N GLN A 227 -29.44 5.08 -5.03
CA GLN A 227 -28.94 5.06 -3.66
C GLN A 227 -27.47 5.46 -3.61
N ASP A 228 -27.13 6.35 -2.67
CA ASP A 228 -25.73 6.74 -2.41
C ASP A 228 -24.99 5.60 -1.67
N GLN A 229 -24.29 4.80 -2.43
CA GLN A 229 -23.68 3.55 -1.99
C GLN A 229 -22.41 3.23 -2.75
N TYR A 230 -21.57 2.43 -2.13
CA TYR A 230 -20.36 1.88 -2.72
C TYR A 230 -20.44 0.37 -2.89
N PHE A 231 -19.80 -0.15 -3.92
CA PHE A 231 -19.61 -1.58 -4.17
C PHE A 231 -18.13 -1.92 -4.17
N GLY A 232 -17.76 -2.95 -3.42
CA GLY A 232 -16.39 -3.45 -3.32
C GLY A 232 -15.94 -4.18 -4.59
N ILE A 233 -14.72 -4.74 -4.55
CA ILE A 233 -14.24 -5.62 -5.62
C ILE A 233 -15.13 -6.89 -5.61
N PRO A 234 -15.85 -7.18 -6.71
CA PRO A 234 -16.69 -8.36 -6.76
C PRO A 234 -15.88 -9.64 -6.99
N PHE A 235 -16.49 -10.77 -6.71
CA PHE A 235 -15.88 -12.07 -6.97
C PHE A 235 -16.89 -13.10 -7.47
N TRP A 236 -16.44 -13.96 -8.37
CA TRP A 236 -17.25 -15.04 -8.93
C TRP A 236 -17.28 -16.25 -8.01
N GLY A 237 -18.44 -16.87 -7.89
CA GLY A 237 -18.55 -18.21 -7.35
C GLY A 237 -17.79 -19.23 -8.22
N PRO A 238 -17.29 -20.34 -7.63
CA PRO A 238 -16.48 -21.32 -8.37
C PRO A 238 -17.19 -21.98 -9.55
N ASP A 239 -18.51 -22.06 -9.49
CA ASP A 239 -19.37 -22.66 -10.54
C ASP A 239 -19.83 -21.65 -11.60
N SER A 240 -19.44 -20.38 -11.49
CA SER A 240 -19.83 -19.30 -12.41
C SER A 240 -21.35 -19.02 -12.46
N GLN A 241 -22.11 -19.42 -11.44
CA GLN A 241 -23.57 -19.20 -11.37
C GLN A 241 -23.96 -18.02 -10.48
N GLU A 242 -23.02 -17.58 -9.64
CA GLU A 242 -23.24 -16.50 -8.70
C GLU A 242 -22.11 -15.47 -8.82
N PHE A 243 -22.50 -14.19 -8.73
CA PHE A 243 -21.58 -13.06 -8.68
C PHE A 243 -21.74 -12.36 -7.32
N PHE A 244 -20.71 -12.43 -6.49
CA PHE A 244 -20.75 -11.91 -5.13
C PHE A 244 -20.38 -10.44 -5.09
N ILE A 245 -21.23 -9.64 -4.44
CA ILE A 245 -21.12 -8.19 -4.38
C ILE A 245 -21.15 -7.74 -2.91
N ALA A 246 -20.09 -7.14 -2.43
CA ALA A 246 -20.09 -6.41 -1.18
C ALA A 246 -20.57 -4.98 -1.41
N ARG A 247 -21.49 -4.52 -0.59
CA ARG A 247 -22.12 -3.19 -0.66
C ARG A 247 -21.97 -2.46 0.67
N MET A 248 -21.66 -1.17 0.64
CA MET A 248 -21.72 -0.27 1.79
C MET A 248 -22.55 0.97 1.46
N PRO A 249 -23.28 1.57 2.43
CA PRO A 249 -23.80 2.92 2.30
C PRO A 249 -22.63 3.92 2.28
N ARG A 250 -22.88 5.16 1.95
CA ARG A 250 -21.89 6.25 1.92
C ARG A 250 -21.06 6.36 3.21
N LEU A 251 -21.67 6.15 4.37
CA LEU A 251 -20.99 6.20 5.69
C LEU A 251 -20.05 5.03 5.96
N GLN A 252 -20.09 3.97 5.15
CA GLN A 252 -19.20 2.82 5.22
C GLN A 252 -19.12 2.11 6.59
N ASN A 253 -20.16 2.24 7.41
CA ASN A 253 -20.28 1.64 8.73
C ASN A 253 -21.15 0.38 8.78
N THR A 254 -21.72 0.00 7.64
CA THR A 254 -22.50 -1.21 7.43
C THR A 254 -22.03 -1.87 6.14
N LEU A 255 -21.76 -3.17 6.17
CA LEU A 255 -21.39 -3.96 4.99
C LEU A 255 -22.37 -5.09 4.80
N ASP A 256 -22.94 -5.15 3.61
CA ASP A 256 -23.78 -6.24 3.15
C ASP A 256 -23.05 -7.04 2.06
N LEU A 257 -23.08 -8.36 2.12
CA LEU A 257 -22.63 -9.23 1.05
C LEU A 257 -23.84 -9.93 0.41
N TYR A 258 -23.94 -9.79 -0.90
CA TYR A 258 -24.99 -10.40 -1.71
C TYR A 258 -24.43 -11.43 -2.68
N SER A 259 -25.14 -12.53 -2.88
CA SER A 259 -25.00 -13.41 -4.02
C SER A 259 -26.01 -12.97 -5.09
N VAL A 260 -25.52 -12.65 -6.29
CA VAL A 260 -26.35 -12.24 -7.44
C VAL A 260 -26.43 -13.41 -8.43
N ASN A 261 -27.67 -13.82 -8.78
CA ASN A 261 -27.93 -14.84 -9.78
C ASN A 261 -27.61 -14.31 -11.18
N VAL A 262 -26.75 -15.00 -11.92
CA VAL A 262 -26.28 -14.55 -13.23
C VAL A 262 -27.33 -14.60 -14.34
N ASN A 263 -28.45 -15.31 -14.15
CA ASN A 263 -29.48 -15.52 -15.18
C ASN A 263 -30.59 -14.44 -15.17
N ASP A 264 -30.91 -13.90 -13.98
CA ASP A 264 -32.02 -12.95 -13.80
C ASP A 264 -31.67 -11.71 -12.98
N GLY A 265 -30.44 -11.63 -12.42
CA GLY A 265 -29.97 -10.48 -11.63
C GLY A 265 -30.56 -10.41 -10.21
N SER A 266 -31.38 -11.37 -9.81
CA SER A 266 -31.91 -11.41 -8.45
C SER A 266 -30.81 -11.55 -7.43
N LYS A 267 -30.89 -10.81 -6.32
CA LYS A 267 -29.89 -10.84 -5.26
C LYS A 267 -30.38 -11.53 -4.01
N LYS A 268 -29.52 -12.30 -3.38
CA LYS A 268 -29.72 -12.91 -2.07
C LYS A 268 -28.74 -12.33 -1.09
N HIS A 269 -29.24 -11.78 0.01
CA HIS A 269 -28.43 -11.31 1.12
C HIS A 269 -27.87 -12.50 1.90
N ILE A 270 -26.56 -12.60 2.07
CA ILE A 270 -25.91 -13.74 2.71
C ILE A 270 -25.08 -13.37 3.94
N TYR A 271 -24.69 -12.10 4.10
CA TYR A 271 -23.92 -11.64 5.22
C TYR A 271 -24.13 -10.16 5.46
N ASN A 272 -24.14 -9.75 6.74
CA ASN A 272 -24.20 -8.36 7.19
C ASN A 272 -23.27 -8.16 8.37
N GLU A 273 -22.62 -7.02 8.41
CA GLU A 273 -21.94 -6.52 9.60
C GLU A 273 -22.11 -5.00 9.73
N THR A 274 -22.11 -4.52 10.96
CA THR A 274 -22.12 -3.11 11.33
C THR A 274 -21.03 -2.82 12.34
N TYR A 275 -20.45 -1.63 12.25
CA TYR A 275 -19.46 -1.19 13.23
C TYR A 275 -19.70 0.29 13.62
N LYS A 276 -19.22 0.68 14.79
CA LYS A 276 -19.45 2.03 15.34
C LYS A 276 -18.72 3.16 14.60
N THR A 277 -17.67 2.84 13.83
CA THR A 277 -16.89 3.79 13.04
C THR A 277 -17.03 3.43 11.56
N TRP A 278 -16.08 2.75 10.94
CA TRP A 278 -16.11 2.29 9.55
C TRP A 278 -15.72 0.82 9.44
N LEU A 279 -16.05 0.22 8.31
CA LEU A 279 -15.70 -1.14 7.95
C LEU A 279 -14.75 -1.17 6.75
N ASN A 280 -13.87 -2.17 6.71
CA ASN A 280 -13.04 -2.46 5.56
C ASN A 280 -13.76 -3.42 4.59
N TRP A 281 -13.45 -3.32 3.29
CA TRP A 281 -13.97 -4.23 2.27
C TRP A 281 -13.59 -5.69 2.54
N ILE A 282 -14.42 -6.62 2.05
CA ILE A 282 -14.10 -8.05 2.06
C ILE A 282 -13.12 -8.31 0.91
N ASN A 283 -11.85 -8.56 1.22
CA ASN A 283 -10.82 -8.92 0.24
C ASN A 283 -9.52 -9.31 0.98
N PRO A 284 -8.82 -10.38 0.59
CA PRO A 284 -9.26 -11.45 -0.32
C PRO A 284 -10.17 -12.50 0.35
N VAL A 285 -10.83 -13.34 -0.47
CA VAL A 285 -11.58 -14.51 0.01
C VAL A 285 -10.96 -15.79 -0.56
N VAL A 286 -11.10 -16.90 0.18
CA VAL A 286 -10.75 -18.23 -0.30
C VAL A 286 -12.01 -19.10 -0.35
N PHE A 287 -12.38 -19.53 -1.56
CA PHE A 287 -13.51 -20.41 -1.80
C PHE A 287 -13.18 -21.87 -1.49
N THR A 288 -14.17 -22.59 -0.99
CA THR A 288 -14.17 -24.03 -0.75
C THR A 288 -15.47 -24.63 -1.24
N GLU A 289 -15.64 -25.96 -1.16
CA GLU A 289 -16.90 -26.62 -1.58
C GLU A 289 -18.12 -26.12 -0.78
N LYS A 290 -17.95 -25.71 0.49
CA LYS A 290 -19.06 -25.39 1.41
C LYS A 290 -19.30 -23.91 1.64
N GLY A 291 -18.37 -23.07 1.30
CA GLY A 291 -18.42 -21.65 1.57
C GLY A 291 -17.08 -20.95 1.37
N LEU A 292 -16.93 -19.79 1.93
CA LEU A 292 -15.76 -18.95 1.78
C LEU A 292 -15.10 -18.61 3.13
N TYR A 293 -13.81 -18.36 3.09
CA TYR A 293 -13.03 -17.88 4.23
C TYR A 293 -12.59 -16.44 4.00
N MET A 294 -12.77 -15.60 5.01
CA MET A 294 -12.43 -14.17 4.96
C MET A 294 -11.88 -13.69 6.30
N ALA A 295 -11.16 -12.58 6.28
CA ALA A 295 -10.69 -11.89 7.50
C ALA A 295 -11.62 -10.72 7.84
N ARG A 296 -12.05 -10.61 9.11
CA ARG A 296 -12.86 -9.51 9.64
C ARG A 296 -12.40 -9.12 11.04
N GLU A 297 -12.56 -7.83 11.40
CA GLU A 297 -12.11 -7.28 12.69
C GLU A 297 -13.23 -6.80 13.62
N PHE A 298 -14.48 -6.77 13.16
CA PHE A 298 -15.61 -6.10 13.83
C PHE A 298 -15.98 -6.68 15.19
N GLU A 299 -15.75 -7.98 15.43
CA GLU A 299 -16.16 -8.67 16.65
C GLU A 299 -15.17 -8.51 17.80
N THR A 300 -13.86 -8.54 17.48
CA THR A 300 -12.79 -8.56 18.50
C THR A 300 -11.94 -7.30 18.52
N GLY A 301 -12.09 -6.43 17.54
CA GLY A 301 -11.18 -5.30 17.31
C GLY A 301 -9.84 -5.72 16.67
N TRP A 302 -9.67 -7.01 16.35
CA TRP A 302 -8.51 -7.58 15.67
C TRP A 302 -8.98 -8.44 14.49
N GLN A 303 -8.17 -8.53 13.44
CA GLN A 303 -8.53 -9.29 12.25
C GLN A 303 -8.53 -10.80 12.54
N GLN A 304 -9.70 -11.41 12.52
CA GLN A 304 -9.87 -12.84 12.70
C GLN A 304 -10.34 -13.48 11.40
N ILE A 305 -10.07 -14.78 11.26
CA ILE A 305 -10.54 -15.57 10.11
C ILE A 305 -11.91 -16.14 10.43
N TYR A 306 -12.82 -15.98 9.49
CA TYR A 306 -14.18 -16.50 9.53
C TYR A 306 -14.48 -17.41 8.35
N PHE A 307 -15.29 -18.43 8.59
CA PHE A 307 -15.97 -19.20 7.55
C PHE A 307 -17.41 -18.70 7.39
N LEU A 308 -17.84 -18.54 6.15
CA LEU A 308 -19.21 -18.19 5.78
C LEU A 308 -19.74 -19.20 4.76
N SER A 309 -20.87 -19.86 5.05
CA SER A 309 -21.52 -20.75 4.07
C SER A 309 -22.19 -19.95 2.94
N TYR A 310 -22.31 -20.53 1.74
CA TYR A 310 -22.93 -19.85 0.58
C TYR A 310 -24.39 -19.47 0.80
N ASP A 311 -25.11 -20.19 1.66
CA ASP A 311 -26.50 -19.87 2.00
C ASP A 311 -26.64 -18.82 3.12
N GLY A 312 -25.52 -18.40 3.72
CA GLY A 312 -25.46 -17.42 4.81
C GLY A 312 -25.89 -17.95 6.18
N LYS A 313 -26.15 -19.26 6.33
CA LYS A 313 -26.66 -19.81 7.59
C LYS A 313 -25.57 -20.15 8.61
N GLU A 314 -24.35 -20.42 8.16
CA GLU A 314 -23.22 -20.66 9.04
C GLU A 314 -22.21 -19.50 8.88
N PHE A 315 -21.95 -18.83 9.99
CA PHE A 315 -20.87 -17.86 10.13
C PHE A 315 -20.08 -18.19 11.40
N ARG A 316 -18.81 -18.54 11.24
CA ARG A 316 -18.03 -19.07 12.37
C ARG A 316 -16.60 -18.53 12.37
N ARG A 317 -16.19 -17.96 13.52
CA ARG A 317 -14.82 -17.53 13.77
C ARG A 317 -13.89 -18.73 13.99
N LEU A 318 -12.68 -18.67 13.40
CA LEU A 318 -11.67 -19.71 13.50
C LEU A 318 -10.46 -19.31 14.34
N THR A 319 -10.16 -18.01 14.42
CA THR A 319 -8.97 -17.51 15.11
C THR A 319 -9.31 -16.54 16.21
N ASP A 320 -8.36 -16.35 17.12
CA ASP A 320 -8.36 -15.38 18.22
C ASP A 320 -7.00 -14.70 18.36
N GLY A 321 -6.94 -13.67 19.19
CA GLY A 321 -5.72 -12.92 19.54
C GLY A 321 -5.50 -11.70 18.67
N THR A 322 -4.33 -11.12 18.80
CA THR A 322 -3.96 -9.83 18.21
C THR A 322 -3.45 -9.99 16.77
N ASN A 323 -4.31 -10.42 15.85
CA ASN A 323 -3.95 -10.57 14.44
C ASN A 323 -4.22 -9.28 13.67
N TRP A 324 -3.28 -8.87 12.81
CA TRP A 324 -3.48 -7.78 11.86
C TRP A 324 -2.87 -8.11 10.50
N SER A 325 -3.29 -7.40 9.45
CA SER A 325 -2.87 -7.68 8.05
C SER A 325 -3.06 -9.17 7.68
N VAL A 326 -4.20 -9.75 8.05
CA VAL A 326 -4.50 -11.18 7.84
C VAL A 326 -4.83 -11.44 6.39
N THR A 327 -4.13 -12.42 5.80
CA THR A 327 -4.44 -12.95 4.46
C THR A 327 -4.57 -14.45 4.52
N VAL A 328 -5.76 -14.97 4.20
CA VAL A 328 -5.98 -16.41 4.03
C VAL A 328 -5.37 -16.84 2.70
N LEU A 329 -4.46 -17.82 2.73
CA LEU A 329 -3.71 -18.27 1.54
C LEU A 329 -4.20 -19.61 1.00
N ARG A 330 -4.65 -20.51 1.89
CA ARG A 330 -5.03 -21.87 1.54
C ARG A 330 -5.92 -22.48 2.61
N VAL A 331 -6.86 -23.31 2.17
CA VAL A 331 -7.65 -24.20 3.04
C VAL A 331 -7.40 -25.64 2.63
N ASP A 332 -7.05 -26.52 3.57
CA ASP A 332 -7.06 -27.98 3.40
C ASP A 332 -8.40 -28.51 3.93
N GLU A 333 -9.39 -28.58 3.06
CA GLU A 333 -10.77 -28.99 3.45
C GLU A 333 -10.84 -30.39 4.07
N LYS A 334 -9.92 -31.29 3.70
CA LYS A 334 -9.91 -32.67 4.23
C LYS A 334 -9.47 -32.71 5.70
N LYS A 335 -8.55 -31.81 6.09
CA LYS A 335 -8.04 -31.70 7.47
C LYS A 335 -8.76 -30.62 8.27
N GLY A 336 -9.40 -29.66 7.60
CA GLY A 336 -9.93 -28.46 8.19
C GLY A 336 -8.84 -27.47 8.60
N ASP A 337 -7.64 -27.55 8.01
CA ASP A 337 -6.52 -26.66 8.28
C ASP A 337 -6.63 -25.41 7.41
N VAL A 338 -6.48 -24.21 7.99
CA VAL A 338 -6.43 -22.93 7.27
C VAL A 338 -5.05 -22.32 7.44
N TYR A 339 -4.41 -21.98 6.31
CA TYR A 339 -3.09 -21.38 6.26
C TYR A 339 -3.22 -19.89 5.95
N PHE A 340 -2.56 -19.05 6.72
CA PHE A 340 -2.68 -17.60 6.62
C PHE A 340 -1.40 -16.89 7.03
N THR A 341 -1.20 -15.70 6.48
CA THR A 341 -0.20 -14.76 6.99
C THR A 341 -0.86 -13.72 7.89
N ALA A 342 -0.15 -13.27 8.91
CA ALA A 342 -0.60 -12.22 9.82
C ALA A 342 0.59 -11.56 10.53
N LYS A 343 0.41 -10.31 10.95
CA LYS A 343 1.14 -9.68 12.04
C LYS A 343 0.46 -10.13 13.34
N ARG A 344 1.03 -11.08 14.06
CA ARG A 344 0.45 -11.70 15.26
C ARG A 344 1.38 -11.65 16.47
N ASP A 345 2.56 -12.26 16.37
CA ASP A 345 3.55 -12.30 17.44
C ASP A 345 4.38 -11.01 17.52
N ALA A 346 4.34 -10.20 16.45
CA ALA A 346 4.90 -8.85 16.41
C ALA A 346 4.08 -7.99 15.42
N THR A 347 3.80 -6.76 15.80
CA THR A 347 2.99 -5.84 15.00
C THR A 347 3.72 -5.30 13.75
N VAL A 348 5.04 -5.43 13.73
CA VAL A 348 5.93 -4.94 12.66
C VAL A 348 6.46 -6.04 11.73
N ARG A 349 6.08 -7.32 11.98
CA ARG A 349 6.51 -8.48 11.19
C ARG A 349 5.33 -9.36 10.82
N GLN A 350 5.29 -9.79 9.58
CA GLN A 350 4.33 -10.76 9.09
C GLN A 350 4.94 -12.16 9.10
N ALA A 351 4.23 -13.16 9.63
CA ALA A 351 4.65 -14.55 9.60
C ALA A 351 3.53 -15.46 9.05
N LEU A 352 3.89 -16.68 8.65
CA LEU A 352 2.94 -17.70 8.18
C LEU A 352 2.48 -18.56 9.36
N TYR A 353 1.18 -18.72 9.46
CA TYR A 353 0.50 -19.51 10.48
C TYR A 353 -0.44 -20.54 9.85
N LYS A 354 -0.78 -21.53 10.65
CA LYS A 354 -1.85 -22.49 10.40
C LYS A 354 -2.78 -22.51 11.60
N VAL A 355 -4.08 -22.49 11.37
CA VAL A 355 -5.09 -22.87 12.37
C VAL A 355 -5.70 -24.21 11.97
N ASP A 356 -5.76 -25.15 12.92
CA ASP A 356 -6.36 -26.45 12.68
C ASP A 356 -7.88 -26.45 12.97
N SER A 357 -8.55 -27.59 12.67
CA SER A 357 -10.00 -27.76 12.89
C SER A 357 -10.45 -27.64 14.36
N LYS A 358 -9.50 -27.62 15.31
CA LYS A 358 -9.75 -27.42 16.75
C LYS A 358 -9.50 -25.98 17.19
N GLY A 359 -9.11 -25.09 16.27
CA GLY A 359 -8.77 -23.70 16.56
C GLY A 359 -7.35 -23.49 17.10
N VAL A 360 -6.49 -24.52 17.05
CA VAL A 360 -5.09 -24.38 17.50
C VAL A 360 -4.26 -23.70 16.43
N ILE A 361 -3.70 -22.53 16.76
CA ILE A 361 -2.84 -21.76 15.87
C ILE A 361 -1.38 -22.16 16.10
N LYS A 362 -0.65 -22.43 15.01
CA LYS A 362 0.77 -22.75 15.00
C LYS A 362 1.50 -21.88 13.98
N ALA A 363 2.60 -21.24 14.38
CA ALA A 363 3.52 -20.60 13.45
C ALA A 363 4.23 -21.66 12.58
N LEU A 364 4.27 -21.43 11.27
CA LEU A 364 4.99 -22.27 10.29
C LEU A 364 6.29 -21.62 9.84
N THR A 365 6.47 -20.33 10.11
CA THR A 365 7.72 -19.59 9.93
C THR A 365 8.12 -18.96 11.26
N ASP A 366 9.40 -18.61 11.39
CA ASP A 366 9.90 -17.97 12.61
C ASP A 366 9.38 -16.52 12.71
N PRO A 367 8.62 -16.15 13.76
CA PRO A 367 8.13 -14.78 13.96
C PRO A 367 9.22 -13.73 14.18
N ALA A 368 10.48 -14.14 14.38
CA ALA A 368 11.64 -13.23 14.41
C ALA A 368 11.97 -12.64 13.03
N TYR A 369 11.35 -13.14 11.96
CA TYR A 369 11.53 -12.65 10.59
C TYR A 369 10.22 -12.23 9.97
N ASN A 370 10.29 -11.18 9.19
CA ASN A 370 9.19 -10.80 8.27
C ASN A 370 9.20 -11.73 7.06
N VAL A 371 8.07 -12.35 6.78
CA VAL A 371 7.87 -13.32 5.68
C VAL A 371 7.02 -12.69 4.59
N SER A 372 7.39 -12.92 3.34
CA SER A 372 6.63 -12.45 2.18
C SER A 372 6.67 -13.44 1.02
N GLY A 373 5.74 -13.28 0.05
CA GLY A 373 5.68 -14.08 -1.16
C GLY A 373 5.39 -15.57 -0.91
N VAL A 374 4.64 -15.92 0.13
CA VAL A 374 4.29 -17.31 0.43
C VAL A 374 3.51 -17.92 -0.73
N SER A 375 4.04 -19.02 -1.28
CA SER A 375 3.42 -19.79 -2.36
C SER A 375 3.46 -21.28 -2.04
N PHE A 376 2.30 -21.93 -1.98
CA PHE A 376 2.17 -23.37 -1.69
C PHE A 376 2.29 -24.21 -2.94
N SER A 377 2.91 -25.41 -2.79
CA SER A 377 2.82 -26.45 -3.80
C SER A 377 1.35 -26.85 -4.04
N PRO A 378 0.97 -27.33 -5.24
CA PRO A 378 -0.41 -27.73 -5.54
C PRO A 378 -0.98 -28.74 -4.53
N ASP A 379 -0.17 -29.68 -4.04
CA ASP A 379 -0.57 -30.65 -3.03
C ASP A 379 -0.45 -30.17 -1.58
N GLY A 380 0.03 -28.92 -1.37
CA GLY A 380 0.16 -28.28 -0.07
C GLY A 380 1.24 -28.87 0.84
N LYS A 381 2.14 -29.73 0.35
CA LYS A 381 3.20 -30.33 1.19
C LYS A 381 4.39 -29.44 1.40
N TYR A 382 4.59 -28.49 0.49
CA TYR A 382 5.69 -27.54 0.52
C TYR A 382 5.17 -26.12 0.33
N PHE A 383 5.96 -25.15 0.74
CA PHE A 383 5.81 -23.76 0.36
C PHE A 383 7.16 -23.11 0.12
N ALA A 384 7.19 -22.10 -0.73
CA ALA A 384 8.32 -21.21 -0.94
C ALA A 384 7.97 -19.82 -0.39
N ALA A 385 8.96 -19.14 0.18
CA ALA A 385 8.80 -17.79 0.71
C ALA A 385 10.14 -17.07 0.79
N SER A 386 10.12 -15.74 0.84
CA SER A 386 11.24 -14.93 1.30
C SER A 386 11.06 -14.54 2.76
N TYR A 387 12.18 -14.35 3.45
CA TYR A 387 12.19 -13.86 4.82
C TYR A 387 13.40 -12.99 5.11
N SER A 388 13.24 -12.03 6.01
CA SER A 388 14.28 -11.10 6.44
C SER A 388 13.88 -10.39 7.74
N ASN A 389 14.79 -9.64 8.32
CA ASN A 389 14.54 -8.57 9.26
C ASN A 389 15.59 -7.47 9.05
N VAL A 390 15.54 -6.38 9.79
CA VAL A 390 16.46 -5.22 9.59
C VAL A 390 17.94 -5.56 9.68
N THR A 391 18.32 -6.66 10.35
CA THR A 391 19.72 -7.11 10.51
C THR A 391 20.07 -8.33 9.67
N THR A 392 19.09 -8.94 9.02
CA THR A 392 19.26 -10.14 8.20
C THR A 392 18.86 -9.85 6.75
N PRO A 393 19.82 -9.83 5.81
CA PRO A 393 19.55 -9.73 4.39
C PRO A 393 18.54 -10.77 3.91
N THR A 394 17.75 -10.41 2.88
CA THR A 394 16.67 -11.25 2.36
C THR A 394 17.15 -12.62 1.94
N ARG A 395 16.45 -13.65 2.37
CA ARG A 395 16.63 -15.05 1.96
C ARG A 395 15.37 -15.56 1.29
N VAL A 396 15.54 -16.41 0.30
CA VAL A 396 14.46 -17.16 -0.35
C VAL A 396 14.66 -18.64 -0.04
N ALA A 397 13.63 -19.32 0.43
CA ALA A 397 13.71 -20.71 0.86
C ALA A 397 12.46 -21.53 0.52
N ILE A 398 12.65 -22.86 0.48
CA ILE A 398 11.57 -23.85 0.37
C ILE A 398 11.46 -24.55 1.73
N PHE A 399 10.22 -24.72 2.18
CA PHE A 399 9.86 -25.30 3.48
C PHE A 399 8.92 -26.50 3.31
N SER A 400 9.00 -27.45 4.22
CA SER A 400 7.98 -28.48 4.40
C SER A 400 6.82 -27.93 5.22
N THR A 401 5.58 -28.08 4.76
CA THR A 401 4.39 -27.64 5.49
C THR A 401 4.17 -28.42 6.79
N SER A 402 4.67 -29.68 6.89
CA SER A 402 4.57 -30.49 8.08
C SER A 402 5.57 -30.11 9.17
N GLU A 403 6.75 -29.60 8.78
CA GLU A 403 7.85 -29.28 9.71
C GLU A 403 7.91 -27.78 10.00
N GLY A 404 7.52 -26.95 9.04
CA GLY A 404 7.58 -25.50 9.14
C GLY A 404 9.01 -24.95 9.24
N MET A 405 9.13 -23.69 9.53
CA MET A 405 10.35 -23.04 10.00
C MET A 405 10.35 -23.11 11.52
N VAL A 406 11.37 -23.70 12.13
CA VAL A 406 11.45 -23.79 13.59
C VAL A 406 12.48 -22.79 14.09
N SER A 407 12.05 -21.92 14.98
CA SER A 407 12.78 -20.75 15.47
C SER A 407 14.13 -21.05 16.10
N GLN A 408 15.15 -20.27 15.75
CA GLN A 408 16.31 -20.02 16.62
C GLN A 408 16.08 -18.64 17.25
N GLY A 409 15.46 -18.59 18.41
CA GLY A 409 15.06 -17.35 19.07
C GLY A 409 16.08 -16.23 18.97
N HIS A 410 15.71 -15.19 18.24
CA HIS A 410 16.36 -13.89 18.27
C HIS A 410 15.25 -12.89 18.60
N ASN A 411 15.12 -12.53 19.85
CA ASN A 411 14.38 -11.34 20.23
C ASN A 411 15.22 -10.13 19.80
N ASN A 412 14.87 -9.51 18.70
CA ASN A 412 15.39 -8.21 18.32
C ASN A 412 14.55 -7.06 18.94
N ASP A 413 13.52 -7.39 19.72
CA ASP A 413 12.77 -6.40 20.47
C ASP A 413 13.62 -5.92 21.64
N ILE A 414 14.25 -4.77 21.48
CA ILE A 414 14.91 -4.06 22.57
C ILE A 414 13.78 -3.40 23.36
N GLU A 415 13.42 -4.01 24.49
CA GLU A 415 12.67 -3.26 25.49
C GLU A 415 13.46 -1.98 25.85
N THR A 416 12.80 -0.85 25.72
CA THR A 416 13.34 0.52 25.74
C THR A 416 14.07 0.96 27.02
N ALA A 417 14.30 0.07 27.97
CA ALA A 417 14.78 0.45 29.28
C ALA A 417 16.29 0.77 29.37
N ASN A 418 17.15 0.40 28.40
CA ASN A 418 18.59 0.63 28.54
C ASN A 418 19.37 0.68 27.22
N LEU A 419 19.26 1.78 26.48
CA LEU A 419 20.11 2.09 25.30
C LEU A 419 21.61 2.29 25.67
N ARG A 420 22.00 2.16 26.94
CA ARG A 420 23.39 2.34 27.42
C ARG A 420 24.24 1.05 27.39
N LYS A 421 23.69 -0.10 26.97
CA LYS A 421 24.47 -1.34 26.86
C LYS A 421 24.36 -1.92 25.46
N PRO A 422 25.49 -2.32 24.84
CA PRO A 422 25.45 -3.08 23.60
C PRO A 422 24.57 -4.32 23.77
N VAL A 423 23.69 -4.57 22.82
CA VAL A 423 22.83 -5.77 22.82
C VAL A 423 23.73 -6.98 22.72
N VAL A 424 23.87 -7.70 23.78
CA VAL A 424 24.50 -9.02 23.77
C VAL A 424 23.43 -10.00 23.24
N PRO A 425 23.67 -10.73 22.15
CA PRO A 425 22.73 -11.71 21.63
C PRO A 425 22.32 -12.68 22.74
N ALA A 426 21.00 -12.87 22.92
CA ALA A 426 20.48 -13.82 23.90
C ALA A 426 21.08 -15.21 23.66
N LYS A 427 21.50 -15.89 24.74
CA LYS A 427 22.07 -17.23 24.65
C LYS A 427 21.11 -18.16 23.92
N ARG A 428 21.59 -18.85 22.87
CA ARG A 428 20.88 -19.89 22.12
C ARG A 428 20.06 -20.79 23.05
N GLN A 429 18.74 -20.74 22.94
CA GLN A 429 17.91 -21.80 23.49
C GLN A 429 18.07 -23.04 22.61
N LYS A 430 18.46 -24.17 23.22
CA LYS A 430 18.54 -25.45 22.51
C LYS A 430 17.14 -25.90 22.09
N GLY A 431 16.92 -26.09 20.80
CA GLY A 431 15.74 -26.81 20.33
C GLY A 431 15.08 -26.31 19.02
N PHE A 432 15.58 -25.27 18.37
CA PHE A 432 14.97 -24.77 17.16
C PHE A 432 16.00 -24.68 16.02
N GLY A 433 15.76 -25.35 14.91
CA GLY A 433 16.55 -25.32 13.68
C GLY A 433 15.71 -24.83 12.51
N LEU A 434 16.32 -24.08 11.58
CA LEU A 434 15.71 -23.76 10.30
C LEU A 434 15.53 -25.05 9.50
N SER A 435 14.30 -25.53 9.31
CA SER A 435 14.01 -26.70 8.46
C SER A 435 13.83 -26.32 6.99
N GLY A 436 13.97 -25.03 6.63
CA GLY A 436 13.88 -24.53 5.27
C GLY A 436 15.19 -24.70 4.50
N HIS A 437 15.09 -25.10 3.24
CA HIS A 437 16.21 -25.08 2.30
C HIS A 437 16.35 -23.71 1.64
N VAL A 438 17.41 -22.97 2.02
CA VAL A 438 17.73 -21.67 1.43
C VAL A 438 18.20 -21.87 -0.01
N VAL A 439 17.45 -21.34 -0.95
CA VAL A 439 17.75 -21.41 -2.39
C VAL A 439 18.51 -20.18 -2.89
N ALA A 440 18.37 -19.04 -2.18
CA ALA A 440 19.12 -17.81 -2.41
C ALA A 440 19.28 -17.02 -1.12
N ASP A 441 20.46 -16.45 -0.91
CA ASP A 441 20.80 -15.57 0.21
C ASP A 441 21.38 -14.27 -0.36
N MET A 442 20.74 -13.14 -0.02
CA MET A 442 21.21 -11.82 -0.48
C MET A 442 22.55 -11.45 0.14
N LYS A 443 22.93 -12.05 1.27
CA LYS A 443 24.22 -11.81 1.90
C LYS A 443 25.34 -12.31 0.97
N GLY A 444 26.10 -11.38 0.42
CA GLY A 444 27.29 -11.67 -0.38
C GLY A 444 28.51 -12.06 0.47
N PRO A 445 29.57 -12.60 -0.15
CA PRO A 445 30.77 -13.02 0.56
C PRO A 445 31.54 -11.86 1.23
N ASP A 446 31.43 -10.66 0.67
CA ASP A 446 32.14 -9.46 1.13
C ASP A 446 31.28 -8.58 2.05
N TYR A 447 30.03 -8.98 2.33
CA TYR A 447 29.13 -8.23 3.22
C TYR A 447 29.62 -8.23 4.67
N ASN A 448 29.81 -7.03 5.21
CA ASN A 448 30.06 -6.79 6.61
C ASN A 448 29.05 -5.79 7.18
N ALA A 449 28.25 -6.21 8.17
CA ALA A 449 27.21 -5.37 8.75
C ALA A 449 27.74 -4.06 9.39
N SER A 450 29.01 -4.06 9.84
CA SER A 450 29.62 -2.86 10.42
C SER A 450 29.90 -1.74 9.43
N ASP A 451 29.83 -2.05 8.12
CA ASP A 451 30.07 -1.04 7.08
C ASP A 451 28.82 -0.18 6.81
N TYR A 452 27.69 -0.53 7.43
CA TYR A 452 26.40 0.11 7.20
C TYR A 452 25.76 0.60 8.51
N ALA A 453 25.02 1.68 8.40
CA ALA A 453 24.05 2.07 9.40
C ALA A 453 22.77 1.25 9.17
N LEU A 454 22.44 0.39 10.11
CA LEU A 454 21.26 -0.49 10.04
C LEU A 454 20.21 -0.07 11.07
N GLY A 455 18.94 -0.35 10.76
CA GLY A 455 17.82 -0.03 11.63
C GLY A 455 17.81 -0.86 12.92
N GLN A 456 17.26 -0.27 13.96
CA GLN A 456 16.96 -0.91 15.24
C GLN A 456 15.53 -0.59 15.64
N LEU A 457 14.75 -1.59 16.00
CA LEU A 457 13.40 -1.40 16.52
C LEU A 457 13.47 -0.76 17.92
N VAL A 458 12.64 0.23 18.11
CA VAL A 458 12.40 0.88 19.40
C VAL A 458 10.89 0.95 19.64
N HIS A 459 10.51 1.06 20.90
CA HIS A 459 9.12 1.24 21.28
C HIS A 459 9.01 2.42 22.25
N MET A 460 7.99 3.24 22.03
CA MET A 460 7.64 4.35 22.90
C MET A 460 6.26 4.09 23.50
N LYS A 461 6.04 4.48 24.75
CA LYS A 461 4.72 4.54 25.36
C LYS A 461 4.19 5.95 25.29
N THR A 462 2.98 6.08 24.73
CA THR A 462 2.25 7.36 24.77
C THR A 462 1.83 7.73 26.19
N ARG A 463 1.54 9.00 26.43
CA ARG A 463 1.04 9.53 27.71
C ARG A 463 -0.23 8.83 28.21
N ASP A 464 -1.05 8.30 27.32
CA ASP A 464 -2.29 7.58 27.59
C ASP A 464 -2.17 6.04 27.49
N GLY A 465 -0.96 5.51 27.26
CA GLY A 465 -0.60 4.10 27.47
C GLY A 465 -0.48 3.21 26.25
N PHE A 466 -0.66 3.71 25.03
CA PHE A 466 -0.38 2.95 23.79
C PHE A 466 1.12 2.67 23.65
N THR A 467 1.46 1.52 23.08
CA THR A 467 2.85 1.21 22.72
C THR A 467 2.99 1.37 21.21
N LEU A 468 3.86 2.27 20.78
CA LEU A 468 4.08 2.62 19.38
C LEU A 468 5.49 2.18 18.94
N PRO A 469 5.62 1.55 17.76
CA PRO A 469 6.92 1.16 17.23
C PRO A 469 7.63 2.31 16.53
N GLY A 470 8.95 2.30 16.56
CA GLY A 470 9.82 3.14 15.76
C GLY A 470 11.00 2.33 15.21
N MET A 471 11.58 2.82 14.13
CA MET A 471 12.80 2.27 13.53
C MET A 471 13.88 3.34 13.53
N ILE A 472 14.83 3.25 14.46
CA ILE A 472 15.93 4.20 14.57
C ILE A 472 17.18 3.67 13.85
N VAL A 473 17.89 4.57 13.16
CA VAL A 473 19.15 4.30 12.47
C VAL A 473 20.20 5.26 12.99
N TYR A 474 21.14 4.75 13.78
CA TYR A 474 22.31 5.51 14.22
C TYR A 474 23.36 5.54 13.10
N HIS A 475 24.07 6.67 12.97
CA HIS A 475 25.18 6.72 12.03
C HIS A 475 26.36 5.84 12.47
N LYS A 476 27.20 5.41 11.51
CA LYS A 476 28.29 4.44 11.74
C LYS A 476 29.31 4.86 12.82
N THR A 477 29.52 6.16 12.98
CA THR A 477 30.46 6.74 13.95
C THR A 477 29.76 7.24 15.21
N PHE A 478 28.57 6.72 15.53
CA PHE A 478 27.75 7.16 16.65
C PHE A 478 28.48 6.99 18.00
N ASP A 479 28.55 8.09 18.75
CA ASP A 479 29.09 8.17 20.10
C ASP A 479 27.98 8.68 21.05
N PRO A 480 27.46 7.86 21.95
CA PRO A 480 26.34 8.24 22.82
C PRO A 480 26.68 9.38 23.81
N SER A 481 27.96 9.82 23.89
CA SER A 481 28.38 10.98 24.70
C SER A 481 28.26 12.30 23.97
N LYS A 482 27.97 12.30 22.67
CA LYS A 482 27.79 13.48 21.83
C LYS A 482 26.31 13.66 21.48
N GLN A 483 25.97 14.87 21.04
CA GLN A 483 24.62 15.18 20.58
C GLN A 483 24.58 15.34 19.06
N TYR A 484 23.48 14.87 18.47
CA TYR A 484 23.30 14.81 17.02
C TYR A 484 21.93 15.35 16.62
N PRO A 485 21.81 15.93 15.42
CA PRO A 485 20.52 16.24 14.83
C PRO A 485 19.76 14.95 14.51
N VAL A 486 18.42 15.04 14.52
CA VAL A 486 17.54 13.94 14.23
C VAL A 486 16.63 14.27 13.05
N HIS A 487 16.52 13.34 12.11
CA HIS A 487 15.53 13.34 11.03
C HIS A 487 14.44 12.31 11.33
N VAL A 488 13.20 12.77 11.42
CA VAL A 488 12.01 11.93 11.67
C VAL A 488 11.21 11.78 10.39
N ASP A 489 11.01 10.55 9.94
CA ASP A 489 10.22 10.19 8.77
C ASP A 489 8.84 9.67 9.22
N ILE A 490 7.77 10.27 8.69
CA ILE A 490 6.39 9.98 9.11
C ILE A 490 5.42 9.80 7.94
N TYR A 491 4.33 9.06 8.22
CA TYR A 491 3.13 9.10 7.40
C TYR A 491 1.89 9.46 8.24
N GLY A 492 1.44 8.59 9.11
CA GLY A 492 0.35 8.84 10.05
C GLY A 492 -1.05 8.56 9.50
N GLY A 493 -1.19 8.21 8.22
CA GLY A 493 -2.49 7.86 7.63
C GLY A 493 -3.02 6.52 8.14
N PRO A 494 -4.35 6.36 8.29
CA PRO A 494 -4.96 5.17 8.89
C PRO A 494 -4.51 3.86 8.24
N ASP A 495 -4.13 2.88 9.08
CA ASP A 495 -3.72 1.51 8.70
C ASP A 495 -2.63 1.43 7.61
N SER A 496 -1.69 2.38 7.64
CA SER A 496 -0.62 2.52 6.65
C SER A 496 0.78 2.60 7.28
N PRO A 497 1.21 1.59 8.07
CA PRO A 497 2.42 1.65 8.87
C PRO A 497 3.69 1.74 8.03
N LEU A 498 4.58 2.67 8.38
CA LEU A 498 5.92 2.76 7.83
C LEU A 498 6.89 1.82 8.53
N VAL A 499 6.72 1.60 9.84
CA VAL A 499 7.63 0.77 10.63
C VAL A 499 7.40 -0.70 10.35
N ASN A 500 8.35 -1.31 9.65
CA ASN A 500 8.33 -2.72 9.30
C ASN A 500 9.72 -3.32 9.52
N ASP A 501 9.80 -4.40 10.29
CA ASP A 501 11.05 -5.13 10.54
C ASP A 501 11.38 -6.06 9.37
N ARG A 502 11.86 -5.48 8.28
CA ARG A 502 12.30 -6.18 7.07
C ARG A 502 13.60 -5.59 6.55
N TRP A 503 14.35 -6.38 5.81
CA TRP A 503 15.58 -5.93 5.19
C TRP A 503 15.33 -4.83 4.15
N SER A 504 16.10 -3.77 4.27
CA SER A 504 16.29 -2.77 3.22
C SER A 504 17.76 -2.75 2.83
N THR A 505 18.07 -3.04 1.57
CA THR A 505 19.47 -3.08 1.12
C THR A 505 20.10 -1.71 1.23
N PRO A 506 21.21 -1.56 1.97
CA PRO A 506 21.92 -0.31 2.07
C PRO A 506 22.36 0.24 0.70
N ASN A 507 22.17 1.51 0.49
CA ASN A 507 22.56 2.23 -0.72
C ASN A 507 22.92 3.67 -0.40
N SER A 508 23.47 4.41 -1.36
CA SER A 508 23.87 5.81 -1.17
C SER A 508 22.75 6.75 -0.73
N SER A 509 21.49 6.40 -1.00
CA SER A 509 20.34 7.23 -0.59
C SER A 509 20.01 7.02 0.88
N ASN A 510 19.90 5.76 1.34
CA ASN A 510 19.54 5.47 2.73
C ASN A 510 20.75 5.56 3.71
N GLN A 511 21.99 5.58 3.20
CA GLN A 511 23.20 5.81 4.02
C GLN A 511 23.62 7.28 4.11
N TRP A 512 23.01 8.16 3.31
CA TRP A 512 23.37 9.58 3.23
C TRP A 512 23.29 10.30 4.59
N TYR A 513 22.26 10.01 5.38
CA TYR A 513 22.12 10.62 6.71
C TYR A 513 23.23 10.15 7.66
N SER A 514 23.56 8.86 7.61
CA SER A 514 24.70 8.31 8.37
C SER A 514 26.03 8.98 8.01
N ASP A 515 26.25 9.20 6.71
CA ASP A 515 27.48 9.84 6.22
C ASP A 515 27.55 11.34 6.63
N ASN A 516 26.41 11.93 6.98
CA ASN A 516 26.29 13.29 7.48
C ASN A 516 26.08 13.38 9.01
N GLU A 517 26.25 12.27 9.74
CA GLU A 517 26.08 12.20 11.22
C GLU A 517 24.69 12.69 11.70
N ILE A 518 23.65 12.39 10.94
CA ILE A 518 22.26 12.65 11.29
C ILE A 518 21.63 11.32 11.72
N ILE A 519 21.01 11.28 12.90
CA ILE A 519 20.21 10.13 13.34
C ILE A 519 18.90 10.14 12.55
N GLN A 520 18.52 9.01 11.99
CA GLN A 520 17.20 8.82 11.39
C GLN A 520 16.28 8.03 12.30
N ILE A 521 15.01 8.39 12.33
CA ILE A 521 13.97 7.56 12.93
C ILE A 521 12.70 7.63 12.09
N THR A 522 12.13 6.46 11.79
CA THR A 522 10.78 6.34 11.25
C THR A 522 9.86 5.96 12.40
N VAL A 523 8.74 6.64 12.56
CA VAL A 523 7.80 6.42 13.67
C VAL A 523 6.37 6.32 13.16
N ASP A 524 5.58 5.45 13.80
CA ASP A 524 4.16 5.29 13.53
C ASP A 524 3.33 5.78 14.72
N PRO A 525 2.19 6.48 14.51
CA PRO A 525 1.22 6.78 15.53
C PRO A 525 0.27 5.59 15.76
N ARG A 526 -0.67 5.71 16.71
CA ARG A 526 -1.57 4.62 17.15
C ARG A 526 -2.49 4.08 16.07
N ALA A 527 -2.84 4.88 15.08
CA ALA A 527 -3.81 4.53 14.04
C ALA A 527 -3.23 3.76 12.85
N GLU A 528 -2.01 3.25 12.95
CA GLU A 528 -1.31 2.51 11.88
C GLU A 528 -1.53 0.97 11.95
N GLY A 529 -2.57 0.51 12.65
CA GLY A 529 -2.92 -0.90 12.76
C GLY A 529 -2.16 -1.69 13.84
N HIS A 530 -1.07 -1.15 14.44
CA HIS A 530 -0.31 -1.82 15.49
C HIS A 530 -1.12 -2.11 16.76
N ASN A 531 -2.15 -1.32 17.01
CA ASN A 531 -3.05 -1.41 18.15
C ASN A 531 -4.47 -1.88 17.75
N GLY A 532 -4.63 -2.47 16.55
CA GLY A 532 -5.92 -2.91 16.05
C GLY A 532 -6.95 -1.77 15.99
N ARG A 533 -8.22 -2.11 16.18
CA ARG A 533 -9.32 -1.13 16.17
C ARG A 533 -9.28 -0.16 17.36
N GLU A 534 -8.64 -0.54 18.48
CA GLU A 534 -8.50 0.36 19.63
C GLU A 534 -7.75 1.64 19.25
N GLY A 535 -6.65 1.54 18.52
CA GLY A 535 -5.91 2.69 18.00
C GLY A 535 -6.61 3.37 16.82
N LEU A 536 -7.12 2.57 15.87
CA LEU A 536 -7.77 3.08 14.66
C LEU A 536 -9.05 3.87 14.97
N ASP A 537 -9.90 3.39 15.86
CA ASP A 537 -11.19 4.04 16.16
C ASP A 537 -11.04 5.45 16.76
N MET A 538 -9.87 5.75 17.35
CA MET A 538 -9.63 7.04 18.00
C MET A 538 -9.54 8.22 17.03
N ILE A 539 -9.20 7.98 15.76
CA ILE A 539 -9.15 9.04 14.75
C ILE A 539 -10.50 9.35 14.11
N TYR A 540 -11.54 8.53 14.38
CA TYR A 540 -12.84 8.71 13.75
C TYR A 540 -13.44 10.07 14.07
N ARG A 541 -13.80 10.83 13.00
CA ARG A 541 -14.32 12.19 13.02
C ARG A 541 -13.33 13.26 13.48
N GLN A 542 -12.03 12.92 13.65
CA GLN A 542 -11.00 13.83 14.13
C GLN A 542 -9.60 13.51 13.59
N LEU A 543 -9.50 13.27 12.27
CA LEU A 543 -8.20 13.05 11.61
C LEU A 543 -7.22 14.18 11.95
N SER A 544 -5.94 13.84 12.09
CA SER A 544 -4.80 14.70 12.44
C SER A 544 -4.75 15.20 13.90
N VAL A 545 -5.79 14.98 14.70
CA VAL A 545 -5.82 15.45 16.10
C VAL A 545 -5.02 14.53 17.02
N VAL A 546 -5.36 13.24 17.02
CA VAL A 546 -4.71 12.25 17.90
C VAL A 546 -3.31 11.89 17.43
N GLU A 547 -3.11 11.88 16.12
CA GLU A 547 -1.80 11.62 15.52
C GLU A 547 -0.79 12.71 15.90
N LEU A 548 -1.21 13.98 15.98
CA LEU A 548 -0.37 15.08 16.47
C LEU A 548 0.13 14.81 17.90
N GLU A 549 -0.76 14.31 18.77
CA GLU A 549 -0.40 13.98 20.17
C GLU A 549 0.66 12.88 20.20
N ASP A 550 0.50 11.84 19.40
CA ASP A 550 1.46 10.72 19.31
C ASP A 550 2.82 11.17 18.78
N PHE A 551 2.84 12.05 17.75
CA PHE A 551 4.10 12.61 17.25
C PHE A 551 4.76 13.53 18.27
N CYS A 552 4.01 14.29 19.07
CA CYS A 552 4.55 15.05 20.19
C CYS A 552 5.16 14.12 21.26
N ASP A 553 4.53 12.99 21.57
CA ASP A 553 5.07 11.99 22.50
C ASP A 553 6.39 11.39 21.98
N TRP A 554 6.49 11.15 20.66
CA TRP A 554 7.74 10.73 20.02
C TRP A 554 8.82 11.79 20.13
N ALA A 555 8.49 13.07 19.98
CA ALA A 555 9.46 14.17 20.17
C ALA A 555 9.95 14.22 21.63
N ASP A 556 9.03 14.11 22.61
CA ASP A 556 9.39 14.07 24.03
C ASP A 556 10.31 12.88 24.35
N TRP A 557 10.04 11.72 23.73
CA TRP A 557 10.90 10.54 23.85
C TRP A 557 12.30 10.80 23.25
N LEU A 558 12.39 11.47 22.09
CA LEU A 558 13.68 11.83 21.46
C LEU A 558 14.46 12.82 22.32
N MET A 559 13.82 13.90 22.77
CA MET A 559 14.45 14.95 23.59
C MET A 559 14.92 14.42 24.95
N ALA A 560 14.33 13.35 25.47
CA ALA A 560 14.82 12.67 26.66
C ALA A 560 16.12 11.86 26.44
N GLN A 561 16.58 11.70 25.20
CA GLN A 561 17.82 10.97 24.90
C GLN A 561 19.02 11.92 24.99
N PRO A 562 20.07 11.58 25.75
CA PRO A 562 21.21 12.46 25.98
C PRO A 562 22.02 12.77 24.72
N TYR A 563 21.83 12.01 23.66
CA TYR A 563 22.51 12.17 22.36
C TYR A 563 21.71 12.94 21.32
N VAL A 564 20.54 13.46 21.65
CA VAL A 564 19.72 14.28 20.74
C VAL A 564 20.01 15.78 20.99
N ARG A 565 20.14 16.53 19.92
CA ARG A 565 20.13 17.99 19.93
C ARG A 565 18.71 18.47 19.85
N ASP A 566 18.13 18.91 20.95
CA ASP A 566 16.71 19.26 21.07
C ASP A 566 16.28 20.31 20.04
N GLU A 567 17.12 21.27 19.73
CA GLU A 567 16.85 22.33 18.75
C GLU A 567 17.10 21.89 17.27
N LYS A 568 17.45 20.63 17.01
CA LYS A 568 17.78 20.11 15.69
C LYS A 568 17.00 18.83 15.40
N ILE A 569 15.69 18.85 15.60
CA ILE A 569 14.78 17.78 15.21
C ILE A 569 14.01 18.22 13.97
N GLY A 570 14.24 17.51 12.85
CA GLY A 570 13.56 17.70 11.58
C GLY A 570 12.53 16.61 11.33
N ILE A 571 11.50 16.91 10.55
CA ILE A 571 10.42 15.98 10.24
C ILE A 571 10.07 16.02 8.75
N GLU A 572 9.85 14.87 8.13
CA GLU A 572 9.50 14.77 6.72
C GLU A 572 8.35 13.80 6.52
N GLY A 573 7.39 14.17 5.67
CA GLY A 573 6.30 13.32 5.26
C GLY A 573 5.70 13.72 3.92
N PHE A 574 5.01 12.79 3.29
CA PHE A 574 4.36 12.97 2.00
C PHE A 574 2.87 12.61 2.09
N SER A 575 1.99 13.27 1.32
CA SER A 575 0.55 13.02 1.36
C SER A 575 -0.04 13.29 2.75
N TYR A 576 -0.62 12.31 3.42
CA TYR A 576 -1.04 12.43 4.82
C TYR A 576 0.13 12.89 5.72
N GLY A 577 1.32 12.31 5.51
CA GLY A 577 2.52 12.72 6.23
C GLY A 577 2.95 14.16 5.95
N GLY A 578 2.70 14.65 4.73
CA GLY A 578 2.93 16.07 4.38
C GLY A 578 1.98 17.00 5.13
N MET A 579 0.72 16.62 5.26
CA MET A 579 -0.24 17.33 6.10
C MET A 579 0.20 17.34 7.56
N MET A 580 0.56 16.18 8.12
CA MET A 580 1.01 16.05 9.50
C MET A 580 2.29 16.88 9.75
N THR A 581 3.27 16.84 8.83
CA THR A 581 4.49 17.65 8.94
C THR A 581 4.19 19.14 9.05
N ALA A 582 3.31 19.67 8.20
CA ALA A 582 2.92 21.09 8.26
C ALA A 582 2.17 21.42 9.56
N LEU A 583 1.21 20.58 9.99
CA LEU A 583 0.47 20.75 11.24
C LEU A 583 1.41 20.75 12.46
N ILE A 584 2.37 19.82 12.50
CA ILE A 584 3.35 19.70 13.58
C ILE A 584 4.19 20.99 13.68
N LEU A 585 4.66 21.54 12.55
CA LEU A 585 5.40 22.79 12.58
C LEU A 585 4.55 24.00 12.97
N PHE A 586 3.23 23.96 12.79
CA PHE A 586 2.35 25.03 13.27
C PHE A 586 2.08 24.92 14.77
N LYS A 587 1.89 23.72 15.30
CA LYS A 587 1.38 23.51 16.68
C LYS A 587 2.43 23.02 17.68
N ALA A 588 3.56 22.51 17.21
CA ALA A 588 4.62 21.89 18.03
C ALA A 588 6.02 22.29 17.53
N SER A 589 6.18 23.56 17.13
CA SER A 589 7.47 24.12 16.70
C SER A 589 8.50 24.28 17.83
N ASP A 590 8.08 24.10 19.06
CA ASP A 590 8.95 23.93 20.23
C ASP A 590 9.61 22.55 20.33
N LYS A 591 9.12 21.58 19.55
CA LYS A 591 9.61 20.18 19.52
C LYS A 591 10.22 19.80 18.17
N PHE A 592 9.64 20.29 17.08
CA PHE A 592 10.09 20.05 15.70
C PHE A 592 10.40 21.38 15.03
N HIS A 593 11.61 21.50 14.50
CA HIS A 593 12.12 22.79 14.05
C HIS A 593 12.12 22.94 12.53
N TYR A 594 12.34 21.86 11.80
CA TYR A 594 12.47 21.89 10.34
C TYR A 594 11.61 20.81 9.71
N GLY A 595 10.83 21.16 8.67
CA GLY A 595 9.94 20.20 8.06
C GLY A 595 9.88 20.29 6.55
N ILE A 596 9.78 19.11 5.90
CA ILE A 596 9.51 18.99 4.46
C ILE A 596 8.15 18.30 4.31
N ALA A 597 7.16 19.07 3.85
CA ALA A 597 5.78 18.63 3.66
C ALA A 597 5.48 18.46 2.17
N GLY A 598 5.37 17.21 1.71
CA GLY A 598 5.09 16.89 0.31
C GLY A 598 3.61 16.61 0.05
N ALA A 599 3.00 17.30 -0.92
CA ALA A 599 1.66 17.02 -1.47
C ALA A 599 0.58 16.70 -0.40
N GLY A 600 0.51 17.49 0.67
CA GLY A 600 -0.39 17.26 1.81
C GLY A 600 -1.84 17.62 1.52
N VAL A 601 -2.76 16.93 2.20
CA VAL A 601 -4.19 17.29 2.28
C VAL A 601 -4.34 18.35 3.37
N TYR A 602 -4.31 19.62 3.00
CA TYR A 602 -4.31 20.71 3.98
C TYR A 602 -5.71 21.17 4.40
N ASP A 603 -6.73 20.73 3.67
CA ASP A 603 -8.15 20.87 4.03
C ASP A 603 -8.93 19.64 3.56
N TRP A 604 -9.58 18.94 4.47
CA TRP A 604 -10.33 17.71 4.18
C TRP A 604 -11.53 17.93 3.25
N LEU A 605 -12.03 19.16 3.10
CA LEU A 605 -13.04 19.51 2.09
C LEU A 605 -12.52 19.41 0.66
N LEU A 606 -11.20 19.34 0.48
CA LEU A 606 -10.55 19.27 -0.84
C LEU A 606 -10.17 17.86 -1.27
N TYR A 607 -10.42 16.84 -0.42
CA TYR A 607 -10.12 15.45 -0.72
C TYR A 607 -11.40 14.66 -1.05
N ASP A 608 -11.27 13.43 -1.57
CA ASP A 608 -12.41 12.67 -2.09
C ASP A 608 -13.41 12.21 -1.03
N THR A 609 -14.61 11.83 -1.50
CA THR A 609 -15.72 11.39 -0.65
C THR A 609 -15.44 10.07 0.06
N HIS A 610 -14.88 9.07 -0.63
CA HIS A 610 -14.77 7.72 -0.10
C HIS A 610 -13.77 7.65 1.05
N TYR A 611 -12.54 8.19 0.85
CA TYR A 611 -11.52 8.22 1.90
C TYR A 611 -11.93 9.15 3.05
N THR A 612 -12.25 10.40 2.71
CA THR A 612 -12.47 11.43 3.72
C THR A 612 -13.67 11.08 4.60
N GLU A 613 -14.80 10.73 4.01
CA GLU A 613 -16.03 10.48 4.76
C GLU A 613 -16.04 9.15 5.51
N ARG A 614 -15.21 8.19 5.09
CA ARG A 614 -14.95 6.98 5.87
C ARG A 614 -14.46 7.30 7.27
N TYR A 615 -13.55 8.26 7.38
CA TYR A 615 -12.90 8.59 8.65
C TYR A 615 -13.52 9.81 9.33
N MET A 616 -14.10 10.73 8.56
CA MET A 616 -14.59 12.02 9.06
C MET A 616 -16.11 12.13 9.08
N ASP A 617 -16.86 11.16 8.50
CA ASP A 617 -18.28 11.36 8.19
C ASP A 617 -18.46 12.48 7.15
N THR A 618 -19.68 12.88 6.81
CA THR A 618 -19.90 14.00 5.88
C THR A 618 -19.58 15.35 6.54
N PRO A 619 -19.18 16.38 5.77
CA PRO A 619 -18.96 17.73 6.33
C PRO A 619 -20.18 18.30 7.06
N GLN A 620 -21.39 17.95 6.61
CA GLN A 620 -22.64 18.38 7.23
C GLN A 620 -22.88 17.72 8.58
N ALA A 621 -22.48 16.44 8.74
CA ALA A 621 -22.65 15.68 9.97
C ALA A 621 -21.51 15.91 10.98
N ASN A 622 -20.35 16.40 10.53
CA ASN A 622 -19.16 16.61 11.37
C ASN A 622 -18.43 17.94 11.09
N PRO A 623 -19.11 19.09 11.10
CA PRO A 623 -18.48 20.38 10.76
C PRO A 623 -17.31 20.74 11.71
N ASP A 624 -17.41 20.38 12.98
CA ASP A 624 -16.37 20.67 13.97
C ASP A 624 -15.11 19.83 13.74
N GLY A 625 -15.25 18.54 13.37
CA GLY A 625 -14.12 17.67 13.03
C GLY A 625 -13.39 18.15 11.78
N TYR A 626 -14.13 18.53 10.73
CA TYR A 626 -13.53 19.12 9.52
C TYR A 626 -12.76 20.40 9.84
N LYS A 627 -13.33 21.26 10.70
CA LYS A 627 -12.66 22.48 11.13
C LYS A 627 -11.38 22.17 11.93
N ALA A 628 -11.43 21.22 12.85
CA ALA A 628 -10.27 20.82 13.66
C ALA A 628 -9.19 20.13 12.83
N GLY A 629 -9.58 19.32 11.83
CA GLY A 629 -8.64 18.60 10.95
C GLY A 629 -8.08 19.45 9.80
N SER A 630 -8.67 20.62 9.49
CA SER A 630 -8.15 21.52 8.45
C SER A 630 -6.99 22.36 8.97
N ILE A 631 -5.78 22.01 8.58
CA ILE A 631 -4.56 22.63 9.12
C ILE A 631 -4.39 24.08 8.69
N ILE A 632 -5.04 24.51 7.63
CA ILE A 632 -5.09 25.91 7.17
C ILE A 632 -5.52 26.85 8.31
N ASN A 633 -6.36 26.37 9.23
CA ASN A 633 -6.86 27.13 10.37
C ASN A 633 -5.77 27.46 11.42
N TYR A 634 -4.62 26.79 11.36
CA TYR A 634 -3.54 26.93 12.33
C TYR A 634 -2.32 27.69 11.81
N VAL A 635 -2.37 28.23 10.60
CA VAL A 635 -1.26 28.97 9.96
C VAL A 635 -0.76 30.13 10.82
N ALA A 636 -1.66 30.81 11.56
CA ALA A 636 -1.29 31.89 12.46
C ALA A 636 -0.31 31.46 13.57
N GLU A 637 -0.36 30.18 13.99
CA GLU A 637 0.49 29.61 15.05
C GLU A 637 1.89 29.28 14.55
N TYR A 638 2.14 29.23 13.22
CA TYR A 638 3.48 29.03 12.67
C TYR A 638 4.38 30.24 13.00
N PRO A 639 5.54 30.04 13.67
CA PRO A 639 6.24 31.13 14.32
C PRO A 639 7.09 32.01 13.38
N VAL A 640 7.35 31.59 12.14
CA VAL A 640 8.35 32.22 11.27
C VAL A 640 7.74 33.31 10.38
N GLU A 641 8.20 34.53 10.52
CA GLU A 641 7.78 35.70 9.74
C GLU A 641 8.97 36.30 8.97
N TYR A 642 8.65 37.08 7.94
CA TYR A 642 9.69 37.86 7.25
C TYR A 642 10.22 38.98 8.15
N GLY A 643 11.50 39.30 8.02
CA GLY A 643 12.12 40.43 8.72
C GLY A 643 13.20 40.06 9.76
N ASN A 644 13.56 38.76 9.84
CA ASN A 644 14.74 38.33 10.58
C ASN A 644 16.00 38.44 9.68
N PRO A 645 16.84 39.50 9.80
CA PRO A 645 17.97 39.70 8.91
C PRO A 645 19.21 38.87 9.31
N GLU A 646 19.22 38.23 10.48
CA GLU A 646 20.39 37.58 11.05
C GLU A 646 20.23 36.05 11.13
N GLY A 647 20.74 35.32 10.12
CA GLY A 647 21.04 33.90 10.27
C GLY A 647 20.03 32.93 9.72
N VAL A 648 20.19 31.65 10.08
CA VAL A 648 19.30 30.55 9.79
C VAL A 648 18.08 30.64 10.71
N GLU A 649 16.87 30.55 10.14
CA GLU A 649 15.66 30.59 10.93
C GLU A 649 15.61 29.39 11.91
N PRO A 650 15.15 29.60 13.16
CA PRO A 650 15.07 28.52 14.15
C PRO A 650 14.03 27.44 13.77
N VAL A 651 13.05 27.79 12.93
CA VAL A 651 12.03 26.91 12.38
C VAL A 651 11.91 27.16 10.88
N MET A 652 11.73 26.12 10.05
CA MET A 652 11.50 26.30 8.61
C MET A 652 10.63 25.18 8.03
N LEU A 653 9.58 25.59 7.32
CA LEU A 653 8.72 24.73 6.52
C LEU A 653 9.11 24.81 5.04
N LYS A 654 9.33 23.65 4.42
CA LYS A 654 9.43 23.50 2.97
C LYS A 654 8.23 22.70 2.46
N LEU A 655 7.47 23.29 1.56
CA LEU A 655 6.38 22.64 0.85
C LEU A 655 6.86 22.13 -0.50
N THR A 656 6.33 20.97 -0.94
CA THR A 656 6.54 20.46 -2.30
C THR A 656 5.25 19.97 -2.89
N HIS A 657 5.00 20.16 -4.21
CA HIS A 657 3.82 19.64 -4.88
C HIS A 657 4.03 19.44 -6.38
N GLY A 658 3.42 18.39 -6.95
CA GLY A 658 3.34 18.17 -8.40
C GLY A 658 2.12 18.86 -9.00
N THR A 659 2.27 19.53 -10.14
CA THR A 659 1.12 20.22 -10.78
C THR A 659 0.12 19.27 -11.44
N GLY A 660 0.57 18.05 -11.77
CA GLY A 660 -0.26 17.01 -12.37
C GLY A 660 -0.85 16.02 -11.36
N ASP A 661 -0.73 16.31 -10.05
CA ASP A 661 -1.25 15.44 -9.00
C ASP A 661 -2.77 15.28 -9.11
N ASP A 662 -3.21 14.09 -9.48
CA ASP A 662 -4.61 13.72 -9.69
C ASP A 662 -5.27 13.10 -8.45
N ASN A 663 -4.52 12.96 -7.38
CA ASN A 663 -4.96 12.43 -6.08
C ASN A 663 -5.17 13.58 -5.08
N VAL A 664 -4.08 14.13 -4.56
CA VAL A 664 -4.12 15.35 -3.75
C VAL A 664 -3.83 16.53 -4.66
N HIS A 665 -4.86 17.21 -5.09
CA HIS A 665 -4.73 18.31 -6.04
C HIS A 665 -3.84 19.43 -5.51
N LEU A 666 -3.02 20.04 -6.39
CA LEU A 666 -2.20 21.22 -6.09
C LEU A 666 -3.00 22.34 -5.38
N GLN A 667 -4.32 22.37 -5.57
CA GLN A 667 -5.24 23.28 -4.88
C GLN A 667 -5.03 23.31 -3.37
N ASN A 668 -4.72 22.17 -2.74
CA ASN A 668 -4.41 22.08 -1.31
C ASN A 668 -3.22 22.99 -0.94
N SER A 669 -2.09 22.87 -1.67
CA SER A 669 -0.93 23.73 -1.43
C SER A 669 -1.22 25.19 -1.75
N LEU A 670 -1.98 25.50 -2.79
CA LEU A 670 -2.32 26.88 -3.12
C LEU A 670 -3.15 27.56 -2.03
N TRP A 671 -4.08 26.86 -1.41
CA TRP A 671 -4.88 27.39 -0.31
C TRP A 671 -3.99 27.62 0.93
N LEU A 672 -3.15 26.64 1.29
CA LEU A 672 -2.22 26.82 2.41
C LEU A 672 -1.24 27.98 2.19
N ILE A 673 -0.66 28.08 1.00
CA ILE A 673 0.27 29.16 0.62
C ILE A 673 -0.42 30.52 0.71
N ASN A 674 -1.68 30.63 0.25
CA ASN A 674 -2.44 31.87 0.35
C ASN A 674 -2.63 32.29 1.80
N GLU A 675 -2.90 31.38 2.73
CA GLU A 675 -3.03 31.72 4.15
C GLU A 675 -1.65 32.06 4.78
N LEU A 676 -0.60 31.35 4.43
CA LEU A 676 0.77 31.71 4.83
C LEU A 676 1.14 33.14 4.39
N HIS A 677 0.77 33.53 3.16
CA HIS A 677 0.96 34.92 2.67
C HIS A 677 0.12 35.93 3.46
N ARG A 678 -1.16 35.62 3.74
CA ARG A 678 -2.04 36.53 4.52
C ARG A 678 -1.50 36.80 5.92
N HIS A 679 -0.83 35.81 6.51
CA HIS A 679 -0.23 35.88 7.83
C HIS A 679 1.25 36.32 7.80
N GLY A 680 1.79 36.74 6.64
CA GLY A 680 3.17 37.19 6.50
C GLY A 680 4.23 36.14 6.84
N LYS A 681 3.89 34.85 6.70
CA LYS A 681 4.76 33.74 7.12
C LYS A 681 5.83 33.41 6.09
N LYS A 682 7.04 33.10 6.56
CA LYS A 682 8.18 32.71 5.73
C LYS A 682 8.25 31.19 5.61
N PHE A 683 8.35 30.68 4.39
CA PHE A 683 8.46 29.24 4.07
C PHE A 683 9.18 29.06 2.74
N GLU A 684 9.58 27.84 2.42
CA GLU A 684 10.09 27.45 1.09
C GLU A 684 9.03 26.66 0.32
N PHE A 685 8.97 26.83 -1.00
CA PHE A 685 8.06 26.04 -1.85
C PHE A 685 8.76 25.58 -3.12
N MET A 686 8.64 24.28 -3.44
CA MET A 686 9.15 23.66 -4.66
C MET A 686 8.00 23.02 -5.43
N ILE A 687 7.78 23.49 -6.64
CA ILE A 687 6.78 22.94 -7.57
C ILE A 687 7.43 22.00 -8.57
N TYR A 688 6.73 20.90 -8.89
CA TYR A 688 7.16 19.92 -9.90
C TYR A 688 6.15 19.91 -11.05
N PRO A 689 6.49 20.54 -12.20
CA PRO A 689 5.59 20.60 -13.36
C PRO A 689 5.22 19.21 -13.87
N ASP A 690 3.92 18.93 -14.01
CA ASP A 690 3.33 17.65 -14.38
C ASP A 690 3.73 16.46 -13.46
N GLY A 691 4.37 16.74 -12.34
CA GLY A 691 4.60 15.75 -11.29
C GLY A 691 3.26 15.24 -10.76
N MET A 692 3.14 13.91 -10.66
CA MET A 692 1.97 13.24 -10.09
C MET A 692 2.08 13.14 -8.57
N HIS A 693 1.19 12.37 -7.94
CA HIS A 693 1.29 12.07 -6.51
C HIS A 693 2.54 11.20 -6.21
N GLY A 694 3.70 11.87 -6.17
CA GLY A 694 5.04 11.28 -6.11
C GLY A 694 5.89 11.65 -7.33
N TYR A 695 7.15 11.99 -7.08
CA TYR A 695 8.07 12.46 -8.11
C TYR A 695 8.96 11.32 -8.60
N ARG A 696 9.08 11.15 -9.93
CA ARG A 696 9.82 10.04 -10.54
C ARG A 696 10.87 10.52 -11.52
N GLY A 697 11.83 9.64 -11.83
CA GLY A 697 12.90 9.95 -12.79
C GLY A 697 13.72 11.18 -12.35
N TYR A 698 13.93 12.12 -13.26
CA TYR A 698 14.71 13.33 -12.99
C TYR A 698 14.09 14.22 -11.91
N GLN A 699 12.76 14.27 -11.80
CA GLN A 699 12.07 15.01 -10.72
C GLN A 699 12.33 14.38 -9.35
N GLY A 700 12.31 13.06 -9.25
CA GLY A 700 12.65 12.34 -8.02
C GLY A 700 14.10 12.58 -7.59
N ALA A 701 15.03 12.56 -8.55
CA ALA A 701 16.45 12.89 -8.28
C ALA A 701 16.62 14.35 -7.80
N HIS A 702 15.94 15.30 -8.45
CA HIS A 702 15.95 16.70 -8.03
C HIS A 702 15.36 16.88 -6.64
N PHE A 703 14.21 16.25 -6.35
CA PHE A 703 13.57 16.28 -5.03
C PHE A 703 14.51 15.79 -3.93
N GLN A 704 15.16 14.65 -4.13
CA GLN A 704 16.14 14.13 -3.17
C GLN A 704 17.30 15.09 -2.92
N ASN A 705 17.88 15.66 -3.98
CA ASN A 705 19.00 16.60 -3.84
C ASN A 705 18.57 17.90 -3.13
N ALA A 706 17.43 18.48 -3.51
CA ALA A 706 16.90 19.68 -2.88
C ALA A 706 16.51 19.46 -1.40
N ASN A 707 16.09 18.25 -1.03
CA ASN A 707 15.83 17.90 0.37
C ASN A 707 17.12 17.72 1.16
N ARG A 708 18.15 17.09 0.57
CA ARG A 708 19.48 16.99 1.19
C ARG A 708 20.10 18.36 1.47
N GLU A 709 20.01 19.30 0.52
CA GLU A 709 20.46 20.68 0.73
C GLU A 709 19.71 21.37 1.86
N PHE A 710 18.38 21.16 1.96
CA PHE A 710 17.57 21.68 3.06
C PHE A 710 18.05 21.13 4.41
N TRP A 711 18.27 19.80 4.51
CA TRP A 711 18.73 19.17 5.73
C TRP A 711 20.16 19.60 6.13
N LEU A 712 21.07 19.76 5.17
CA LEU A 712 22.42 20.30 5.45
C LEU A 712 22.34 21.73 5.95
N LYS A 713 21.49 22.56 5.36
CA LYS A 713 21.33 23.96 5.73
C LYS A 713 20.73 24.15 7.13
N TYR A 714 19.74 23.32 7.49
CA TYR A 714 18.94 23.56 8.70
C TYR A 714 19.25 22.60 9.85
N LEU A 715 19.45 21.32 9.59
CA LEU A 715 19.79 20.37 10.64
C LEU A 715 21.28 20.37 10.97
N LYS A 716 22.14 20.39 9.93
CA LYS A 716 23.59 20.23 10.12
C LYS A 716 24.32 21.53 10.45
N ALA A 717 23.79 22.68 10.05
CA ALA A 717 24.41 23.96 10.37
C ALA A 717 24.51 24.19 11.89
N GLU A 718 25.68 24.71 12.34
CA GLU A 718 25.95 25.05 13.74
C GLU A 718 25.07 26.19 14.25
#